data_722342093c8d0e24050e0fea6035fad1
#
_entry.id   722342093c8d0e24050e0fea6035fad1
#
_cell.length_a   1.000
_cell.length_b   1.000
_cell.length_c   1.000
_cell.angle_alpha   90.00
_cell.angle_beta   90.00
_cell.angle_gamma   90.00
#
_symmetry.space_group_name_H-M   'P 1'
#
loop_
_entity.id
_entity.type
_entity.pdbx_description
1 polymer ?
#
loop_
_entity_poly.entity_id
_entity_poly.type
_entity_poly.pdbx_seq_one_letter_code
_entity_poly.pdbx_strand_id
1 'polypeptide(L)'
;MRRVFAKSLLLTILYGAGAAIAARPQDPPDRGQPGDEMVQAYLLAEAKRLDGRFFEGLANAQDWDKARPRLREEYFYMLGLWPLPEKTPLQATVTRSLDRGDYVVDMIHYQSRPRLYVTGNLYRPASVKAGERLPAVFYVCGHSNQGRDGNKTAYQSHGIWFARHGYVCLVVDSLQLGEIAGIHHGTFREGRWWWHSRGYTPAGVECWNGVRGIDYLLSRPDVDPDRVAVTGISGGGAATFWIAAADDRVKVAVPVSGMADLVSYIGTRTINHHCDCMFLYNVFEWPWTRIAALIAPRPMLFVNSDDDPIFPMDANERIINRLERLYAWFGAGDLVDAVVSVGGHAYRQDIRQAAYRFLNTHLKGDPRIVMDSEVDLVTDPKDKLKARFPIAPEALRVFPNDRDIPKDQFNTTIDQRFVPMAGGKPPAPGEFDSWKQQRLAELRRVTFRHFPERVPEAKVVGDDSSAKVRLSVEPGIDFRLYDASVGQAVQGARRVVLIVRGVDEPADSAEVPSWAAGLIPPGDAVCICDPRGVGETRWTRKNPPNYVERSCALIGRTADTGRVWDVAGAARYVRSRAGGEATIHILGKGAAGVIGAYAALLEPDIAAVTLVDPPAGHMDAAAPQFLNVLRVCDIPDALGMIAPRPLRVVGAAGEAFARTAAVYAAAGAPAAFTQE
;
A
#
# COMPACT_ATOMS: atom_id res chain seq x y z
N MET A 1 -17.12 63.24 6.97
CA MET A 1 -18.32 63.79 6.25
C MET A 1 -18.36 63.18 4.86
N ARG A 2 -19.50 62.57 4.55
CA ARG A 2 -20.11 62.31 3.22
C ARG A 2 -19.25 61.69 2.13
N ARG A 3 -19.56 60.44 1.78
CA ARG A 3 -20.45 59.94 0.70
C ARG A 3 -20.02 60.48 -0.68
N VAL A 4 -19.80 59.67 -1.74
CA VAL A 4 -20.88 59.08 -2.54
C VAL A 4 -20.35 58.31 -3.76
N PHE A 5 -20.97 57.20 -4.03
CA PHE A 5 -21.47 56.55 -5.24
C PHE A 5 -20.57 55.66 -6.12
N ALA A 6 -21.06 54.46 -6.13
CA ALA A 6 -20.86 53.43 -7.12
C ALA A 6 -21.30 53.81 -8.53
N LYS A 7 -20.60 53.33 -9.52
CA LYS A 7 -21.19 53.04 -10.83
C LYS A 7 -20.80 51.61 -11.23
N SER A 8 -21.81 50.77 -11.21
CA SER A 8 -21.79 49.44 -11.79
C SER A 8 -21.54 49.54 -13.30
N LEU A 9 -20.52 48.88 -13.77
CA LEU A 9 -20.35 48.59 -15.19
C LEU A 9 -20.63 47.10 -15.36
N LEU A 10 -21.81 46.76 -15.90
CA LEU A 10 -22.13 45.41 -16.38
C LEU A 10 -21.24 45.13 -17.58
N LEU A 11 -20.29 44.25 -17.40
CA LEU A 11 -19.57 43.61 -18.51
C LEU A 11 -20.22 42.26 -18.77
N THR A 12 -20.99 42.18 -19.84
CA THR A 12 -21.57 40.96 -20.36
C THR A 12 -20.43 40.14 -20.96
N ILE A 13 -19.95 39.13 -20.24
CA ILE A 13 -19.00 38.15 -20.79
C ILE A 13 -19.80 37.10 -21.51
N LEU A 14 -19.69 37.08 -22.83
CA LEU A 14 -20.10 35.97 -23.69
C LEU A 14 -19.36 34.69 -23.27
N TYR A 15 -20.09 33.76 -22.70
CA TYR A 15 -19.62 32.41 -22.51
C TYR A 15 -19.50 31.73 -23.90
N GLY A 16 -18.28 31.69 -24.41
CA GLY A 16 -17.93 30.79 -25.49
C GLY A 16 -18.07 29.36 -25.00
N ALA A 17 -18.81 28.53 -25.75
CA ALA A 17 -19.02 27.12 -25.50
C ALA A 17 -17.68 26.40 -25.37
N GLY A 18 -17.20 26.25 -24.14
CA GLY A 18 -16.14 25.32 -23.81
C GLY A 18 -16.67 23.91 -24.01
N ALA A 19 -16.03 23.12 -24.86
CA ALA A 19 -16.31 21.70 -24.98
C ALA A 19 -16.24 21.09 -23.57
N ALA A 20 -17.38 20.65 -23.05
CA ALA A 20 -17.47 19.91 -21.83
C ALA A 20 -16.49 18.73 -21.93
N ILE A 21 -15.48 18.70 -21.08
CA ILE A 21 -14.79 17.46 -20.78
C ILE A 21 -15.93 16.55 -20.35
N ALA A 22 -16.22 15.51 -21.15
CA ALA A 22 -17.18 14.48 -20.77
C ALA A 22 -16.74 14.04 -19.36
N ALA A 23 -17.52 14.40 -18.35
CA ALA A 23 -17.32 13.90 -17.01
C ALA A 23 -17.22 12.38 -17.18
N ARG A 24 -16.12 11.79 -16.72
CA ARG A 24 -16.05 10.33 -16.61
C ARG A 24 -17.33 9.93 -15.90
N PRO A 25 -18.05 8.89 -16.37
CA PRO A 25 -19.21 8.40 -15.67
C PRO A 25 -18.82 8.34 -14.20
N GLN A 26 -19.52 9.09 -13.33
CA GLN A 26 -19.24 9.03 -11.91
C GLN A 26 -19.37 7.58 -11.53
N ASP A 27 -18.29 7.01 -10.98
CA ASP A 27 -18.36 5.66 -10.44
C ASP A 27 -19.57 5.59 -9.51
N PRO A 28 -20.37 4.53 -9.56
CA PRO A 28 -21.52 4.40 -8.67
C PRO A 28 -21.02 4.58 -7.23
N PRO A 29 -21.78 5.25 -6.35
CA PRO A 29 -21.34 5.53 -4.99
C PRO A 29 -20.95 4.21 -4.28
N ASP A 30 -19.90 4.24 -3.44
CA ASP A 30 -19.53 3.13 -2.55
C ASP A 30 -20.51 3.03 -1.38
N ARG A 31 -21.80 3.10 -1.69
CA ARG A 31 -22.90 3.11 -0.73
C ARG A 31 -24.10 2.42 -1.34
N GLY A 32 -24.94 1.86 -0.49
CA GLY A 32 -26.17 1.20 -0.91
C GLY A 32 -26.29 -0.23 -0.37
N GLN A 33 -25.24 -0.73 0.29
CA GLN A 33 -25.29 -2.00 1.02
C GLN A 33 -25.46 -1.75 2.52
N PRO A 34 -26.09 -2.68 3.27
CA PRO A 34 -26.43 -2.50 4.68
C PRO A 34 -25.22 -2.19 5.58
N GLY A 35 -24.04 -2.74 5.26
CA GLY A 35 -22.82 -2.57 6.05
C GLY A 35 -21.94 -1.36 5.68
N ASP A 36 -22.30 -0.58 4.65
CA ASP A 36 -21.43 0.50 4.14
C ASP A 36 -21.17 1.59 5.19
N GLU A 37 -22.19 2.01 5.94
CA GLU A 37 -21.99 3.02 6.99
C GLU A 37 -21.19 2.50 8.16
N MET A 38 -21.45 1.26 8.57
CA MET A 38 -20.72 0.60 9.66
C MET A 38 -19.22 0.51 9.32
N VAL A 39 -18.87 -0.01 8.15
CA VAL A 39 -17.47 -0.18 7.77
C VAL A 39 -16.76 1.16 7.55
N GLN A 40 -17.46 2.18 7.01
CA GLN A 40 -16.93 3.54 6.86
C GLN A 40 -16.60 4.17 8.22
N ALA A 41 -17.52 4.08 9.18
CA ALA A 41 -17.33 4.60 10.53
C ALA A 41 -16.16 3.91 11.24
N TYR A 42 -16.09 2.59 11.14
CA TYR A 42 -15.00 1.78 11.67
C TYR A 42 -13.63 2.20 11.10
N LEU A 43 -13.51 2.25 9.78
CA LEU A 43 -12.26 2.61 9.10
C LEU A 43 -11.79 4.02 9.49
N LEU A 44 -12.73 4.97 9.59
CA LEU A 44 -12.40 6.33 10.01
C LEU A 44 -11.99 6.40 11.48
N ALA A 45 -12.63 5.64 12.37
CA ALA A 45 -12.26 5.57 13.78
C ALA A 45 -10.84 5.02 13.95
N GLU A 46 -10.50 3.96 13.24
CA GLU A 46 -9.15 3.37 13.23
C GLU A 46 -8.11 4.32 12.63
N ALA A 47 -8.43 5.02 11.53
CA ALA A 47 -7.57 6.03 10.96
C ALA A 47 -7.25 7.14 11.97
N LYS A 48 -8.26 7.65 12.68
CA LYS A 48 -8.08 8.67 13.74
C LYS A 48 -7.25 8.13 14.91
N ARG A 49 -7.48 6.89 15.33
CA ARG A 49 -6.70 6.23 16.40
C ARG A 49 -5.22 6.18 16.03
N LEU A 50 -4.91 5.71 14.82
CA LEU A 50 -3.52 5.63 14.34
C LEU A 50 -2.89 7.01 14.20
N ASP A 51 -3.61 7.94 13.60
CA ASP A 51 -3.12 9.29 13.34
C ASP A 51 -2.79 10.05 14.63
N GLY A 52 -3.56 9.83 15.70
CA GLY A 52 -3.32 10.39 17.03
C GLY A 52 -2.04 9.89 17.71
N ARG A 53 -1.44 8.79 17.24
CA ARG A 53 -0.27 8.14 17.83
C ARG A 53 1.08 8.66 17.30
N PHE A 54 1.10 9.80 16.58
CA PHE A 54 2.31 10.27 15.91
C PHE A 54 3.51 10.45 16.88
N PHE A 55 3.28 11.01 18.04
CA PHE A 55 4.30 11.22 19.08
C PHE A 55 4.24 10.17 20.20
N GLU A 56 3.48 9.11 20.07
CA GLU A 56 3.38 8.08 21.10
C GLU A 56 4.74 7.45 21.38
N GLY A 57 5.16 7.51 22.67
CA GLY A 57 6.47 7.00 23.10
C GLY A 57 7.66 7.90 22.74
N LEU A 58 7.41 9.12 22.24
CA LEU A 58 8.41 10.07 21.79
C LEU A 58 8.15 11.44 22.45
N ALA A 59 9.15 12.01 23.11
CA ALA A 59 9.04 13.31 23.77
C ALA A 59 10.06 14.34 23.26
N ASN A 60 11.16 13.89 22.64
CA ASN A 60 12.29 14.72 22.23
C ASN A 60 13.11 14.04 21.11
N ALA A 61 14.13 14.73 20.60
CA ALA A 61 15.04 14.24 19.56
C ALA A 61 15.75 12.94 19.96
N GLN A 62 16.14 12.79 21.23
CA GLN A 62 16.86 11.59 21.68
C GLN A 62 15.97 10.33 21.61
N ASP A 63 14.70 10.47 21.96
CA ASP A 63 13.74 9.36 21.83
C ASP A 63 13.52 8.98 20.36
N TRP A 64 13.45 10.00 19.50
CA TRP A 64 13.36 9.80 18.05
C TRP A 64 14.59 9.06 17.52
N ASP A 65 15.79 9.49 17.85
CA ASP A 65 17.05 8.88 17.38
C ASP A 65 17.17 7.42 17.84
N LYS A 66 16.74 7.11 19.06
CA LYS A 66 16.68 5.73 19.57
C LYS A 66 15.66 4.87 18.80
N ALA A 67 14.53 5.44 18.44
CA ALA A 67 13.47 4.73 17.72
C ALA A 67 13.78 4.55 16.22
N ARG A 68 14.53 5.48 15.62
CA ARG A 68 14.76 5.57 14.17
C ARG A 68 15.27 4.29 13.51
N PRO A 69 16.24 3.53 14.07
CA PRO A 69 16.70 2.28 13.44
C PRO A 69 15.57 1.27 13.27
N ARG A 70 14.77 1.04 14.33
CA ARG A 70 13.60 0.15 14.28
C ARG A 70 12.55 0.67 13.30
N LEU A 71 12.26 1.97 13.33
CA LEU A 71 11.29 2.59 12.41
C LEU A 71 11.74 2.41 10.95
N ARG A 72 13.04 2.52 10.65
CA ARG A 72 13.55 2.28 9.29
C ARG A 72 13.41 0.82 8.86
N GLU A 73 13.64 -0.14 9.74
CA GLU A 73 13.41 -1.55 9.46
C GLU A 73 11.93 -1.83 9.16
N GLU A 74 11.02 -1.33 10.02
CA GLU A 74 9.58 -1.43 9.83
C GLU A 74 9.14 -0.79 8.49
N TYR A 75 9.69 0.39 8.18
CA TYR A 75 9.44 1.09 6.92
C TYR A 75 9.84 0.26 5.70
N PHE A 76 11.06 -0.25 5.69
CA PHE A 76 11.51 -1.12 4.59
C PHE A 76 10.69 -2.40 4.49
N TYR A 77 10.27 -2.96 5.63
CA TYR A 77 9.40 -4.13 5.64
C TYR A 77 8.06 -3.85 4.96
N MET A 78 7.43 -2.71 5.30
CA MET A 78 6.14 -2.29 4.72
C MET A 78 6.22 -1.99 3.22
N LEU A 79 7.39 -1.59 2.73
CA LEU A 79 7.67 -1.44 1.29
C LEU A 79 8.02 -2.76 0.57
N GLY A 80 8.07 -3.88 1.28
CA GLY A 80 8.55 -5.15 0.70
C GLY A 80 10.06 -5.20 0.45
N LEU A 81 10.82 -4.32 1.10
CA LEU A 81 12.28 -4.16 0.95
C LEU A 81 13.11 -4.78 2.08
N TRP A 82 12.48 -5.33 3.12
CA TRP A 82 13.24 -5.94 4.21
C TRP A 82 13.21 -7.47 4.15
N PRO A 83 14.37 -8.17 4.26
CA PRO A 83 15.72 -7.61 4.31
C PRO A 83 16.07 -6.83 3.03
N LEU A 84 16.91 -5.79 3.17
CA LEU A 84 17.26 -4.93 2.04
C LEU A 84 17.86 -5.77 0.90
N PRO A 85 17.49 -5.48 -0.35
CA PRO A 85 18.09 -6.15 -1.49
C PRO A 85 19.60 -5.88 -1.59
N GLU A 86 20.33 -6.85 -2.10
CA GLU A 86 21.74 -6.67 -2.44
C GLU A 86 21.92 -5.55 -3.48
N LYS A 87 22.91 -4.69 -3.25
CA LYS A 87 23.32 -3.67 -4.21
C LYS A 87 24.21 -4.28 -5.29
N THR A 88 23.60 -4.87 -6.29
CA THR A 88 24.30 -5.41 -7.46
C THR A 88 24.86 -4.29 -8.35
N PRO A 89 25.84 -4.55 -9.25
CA PRO A 89 26.31 -3.58 -10.22
C PRO A 89 25.18 -2.96 -11.04
N LEU A 90 25.16 -1.64 -11.17
CA LEU A 90 24.09 -0.88 -11.84
C LEU A 90 24.00 -1.16 -13.34
N GLN A 91 25.09 -1.61 -13.97
CA GLN A 91 25.21 -1.75 -15.44
C GLN A 91 24.64 -0.52 -16.18
N ALA A 92 24.96 0.68 -15.65
CA ALA A 92 24.47 1.91 -16.19
C ALA A 92 25.04 2.16 -17.60
N THR A 93 24.16 2.47 -18.53
CA THR A 93 24.52 2.67 -19.94
C THR A 93 23.89 3.95 -20.46
N VAL A 94 24.71 4.83 -21.05
CA VAL A 94 24.24 5.95 -21.87
C VAL A 94 24.07 5.43 -23.28
N THR A 95 22.83 5.41 -23.77
CA THR A 95 22.52 4.90 -25.12
C THR A 95 22.72 5.97 -26.19
N ARG A 96 22.44 7.22 -25.86
CA ARG A 96 22.63 8.39 -26.72
C ARG A 96 22.83 9.65 -25.89
N SER A 97 23.40 10.68 -26.49
CA SER A 97 23.49 12.04 -25.95
C SER A 97 22.99 13.05 -26.96
N LEU A 98 22.27 14.07 -26.49
CA LEU A 98 21.83 15.22 -27.27
C LEU A 98 22.52 16.48 -26.76
N ASP A 99 23.35 17.09 -27.61
CA ASP A 99 23.92 18.40 -27.35
C ASP A 99 22.88 19.48 -27.70
N ARG A 100 22.61 20.38 -26.74
CA ARG A 100 21.66 21.48 -26.88
C ARG A 100 22.33 22.86 -26.78
N GLY A 101 23.66 22.88 -26.85
CA GLY A 101 24.49 24.08 -26.77
C GLY A 101 24.92 24.43 -25.36
N ASP A 102 24.02 24.84 -24.50
CA ASP A 102 24.27 25.21 -23.09
C ASP A 102 24.07 24.03 -22.13
N TYR A 103 23.37 22.98 -22.54
CA TYR A 103 23.20 21.74 -21.80
C TYR A 103 23.24 20.49 -22.68
N VAL A 104 23.47 19.36 -22.06
CA VAL A 104 23.46 18.04 -22.71
C VAL A 104 22.43 17.17 -22.02
N VAL A 105 21.74 16.32 -22.80
CA VAL A 105 20.84 15.30 -22.29
C VAL A 105 21.38 13.92 -22.66
N ASP A 106 21.71 13.12 -21.68
CA ASP A 106 22.12 11.74 -21.86
C ASP A 106 20.93 10.80 -21.61
N MET A 107 20.53 9.99 -22.60
CA MET A 107 19.53 8.95 -22.44
C MET A 107 20.19 7.74 -21.78
N ILE A 108 19.75 7.40 -20.57
CA ILE A 108 20.39 6.37 -19.76
C ILE A 108 19.41 5.32 -19.28
N HIS A 109 19.92 4.11 -19.07
CA HIS A 109 19.28 3.14 -18.19
C HIS A 109 20.29 2.59 -17.18
N TYR A 110 19.76 2.11 -16.06
CA TYR A 110 20.52 1.33 -15.09
C TYR A 110 19.63 0.18 -14.57
N GLN A 111 20.25 -0.82 -13.99
CA GLN A 111 19.54 -1.92 -13.34
C GLN A 111 19.54 -1.71 -11.83
N SER A 112 18.36 -1.48 -11.25
CA SER A 112 18.21 -1.35 -9.80
C SER A 112 18.34 -2.71 -9.09
N ARG A 113 17.94 -3.77 -9.75
CA ARG A 113 18.21 -5.19 -9.52
C ARG A 113 18.55 -5.83 -10.86
N PRO A 114 19.16 -7.02 -10.90
CA PRO A 114 19.36 -7.71 -12.17
C PRO A 114 18.07 -7.80 -12.98
N ARG A 115 18.09 -7.30 -14.21
CA ARG A 115 16.96 -7.27 -15.17
C ARG A 115 15.79 -6.36 -14.81
N LEU A 116 15.89 -5.56 -13.74
CA LEU A 116 14.95 -4.49 -13.45
C LEU A 116 15.55 -3.18 -13.93
N TYR A 117 15.14 -2.76 -15.13
CA TYR A 117 15.66 -1.61 -15.82
C TYR A 117 14.92 -0.34 -15.42
N VAL A 118 15.67 0.71 -15.12
CA VAL A 118 15.16 2.07 -14.90
C VAL A 118 15.66 2.94 -16.04
N THR A 119 14.74 3.53 -16.78
CA THR A 119 15.03 4.44 -17.88
C THR A 119 14.96 5.88 -17.39
N GLY A 120 15.87 6.73 -17.90
CA GLY A 120 15.95 8.12 -17.47
C GLY A 120 16.65 9.01 -18.48
N ASN A 121 16.49 10.32 -18.30
CA ASN A 121 17.20 11.36 -19.02
C ASN A 121 18.03 12.16 -18.02
N LEU A 122 19.36 12.17 -18.21
CA LEU A 122 20.29 12.92 -17.38
C LEU A 122 20.60 14.26 -18.07
N TYR A 123 20.14 15.33 -17.48
CA TYR A 123 20.39 16.69 -17.91
C TYR A 123 21.60 17.24 -17.15
N ARG A 124 22.55 17.83 -17.85
CA ARG A 124 23.75 18.42 -17.25
C ARG A 124 24.24 19.62 -18.04
N PRO A 125 25.00 20.58 -17.45
CA PRO A 125 25.64 21.63 -18.20
C PRO A 125 26.50 21.08 -19.33
N ALA A 126 26.55 21.77 -20.47
CA ALA A 126 27.41 21.36 -21.60
C ALA A 126 28.91 21.43 -21.26
N SER A 127 29.28 22.32 -20.36
CA SER A 127 30.65 22.46 -19.86
C SER A 127 30.68 22.59 -18.33
N VAL A 128 31.62 21.89 -17.73
CA VAL A 128 31.91 21.96 -16.29
C VAL A 128 33.42 22.20 -16.16
N LYS A 129 33.83 23.08 -15.25
CA LYS A 129 35.26 23.34 -15.01
C LYS A 129 35.94 22.05 -14.55
N ALA A 130 37.18 21.86 -14.95
CA ALA A 130 37.96 20.69 -14.55
C ALA A 130 38.03 20.60 -13.04
N GLY A 131 37.62 19.45 -12.47
CA GLY A 131 37.60 19.19 -11.01
C GLY A 131 36.40 19.79 -10.26
N GLU A 132 35.53 20.54 -10.93
CA GLU A 132 34.29 21.03 -10.28
C GLU A 132 33.28 19.90 -10.11
N ARG A 133 32.65 19.87 -8.93
CA ARG A 133 31.53 18.97 -8.64
C ARG A 133 30.26 19.78 -8.45
N LEU A 134 29.21 19.36 -9.13
CA LEU A 134 27.91 20.04 -9.14
C LEU A 134 26.93 19.38 -8.17
N PRO A 135 26.00 20.15 -7.60
CA PRO A 135 24.85 19.57 -6.89
C PRO A 135 24.02 18.74 -7.87
N ALA A 136 23.38 17.70 -7.35
CA ALA A 136 22.55 16.82 -8.16
C ALA A 136 21.09 16.79 -7.67
N VAL A 137 20.18 16.62 -8.63
CA VAL A 137 18.75 16.44 -8.38
C VAL A 137 18.29 15.11 -9.00
N PHE A 138 17.74 14.23 -8.19
CA PHE A 138 17.03 13.07 -8.65
C PHE A 138 15.54 13.46 -8.78
N TYR A 139 15.05 13.56 -10.00
CA TYR A 139 13.67 13.95 -10.28
C TYR A 139 12.81 12.71 -10.55
N VAL A 140 11.82 12.47 -9.70
CA VAL A 140 10.85 11.39 -9.86
C VAL A 140 9.58 11.90 -10.51
N CYS A 141 9.16 11.22 -11.58
CA CYS A 141 8.03 11.68 -12.38
C CYS A 141 6.69 11.33 -11.75
N GLY A 142 5.76 12.28 -11.81
CA GLY A 142 4.34 12.02 -11.59
C GLY A 142 3.72 11.22 -12.74
N HIS A 143 2.43 10.92 -12.62
CA HIS A 143 1.74 10.10 -13.60
C HIS A 143 1.33 10.93 -14.84
N SER A 144 2.18 10.96 -15.83
CA SER A 144 1.90 11.50 -17.17
C SER A 144 2.00 10.38 -18.18
N ASN A 145 0.88 9.99 -18.77
CA ASN A 145 0.86 8.91 -19.76
C ASN A 145 1.39 9.41 -21.09
N GLN A 146 2.66 9.13 -21.37
CA GLN A 146 3.35 9.42 -22.64
C GLN A 146 3.56 8.13 -23.47
N GLY A 147 2.89 7.05 -23.10
CA GLY A 147 3.01 5.78 -23.80
C GLY A 147 4.46 5.30 -23.90
N ARG A 148 4.88 4.95 -25.10
CA ARG A 148 6.22 4.39 -25.39
C ARG A 148 7.38 5.35 -25.09
N ASP A 149 7.13 6.65 -24.98
CA ASP A 149 8.18 7.64 -24.73
C ASP A 149 8.59 7.72 -23.26
N GLY A 150 7.79 7.13 -22.38
CA GLY A 150 7.98 7.20 -20.94
C GLY A 150 7.54 8.54 -20.34
N ASN A 151 7.09 8.52 -19.09
CA ASN A 151 6.57 9.72 -18.44
C ASN A 151 7.64 10.77 -18.13
N LYS A 152 8.93 10.42 -18.13
CA LYS A 152 10.06 11.36 -17.97
C LYS A 152 10.05 12.47 -19.01
N THR A 153 9.54 12.22 -20.22
CA THR A 153 9.50 13.22 -21.30
C THR A 153 8.58 14.38 -21.00
N ALA A 154 7.54 14.18 -20.18
CA ALA A 154 6.64 15.22 -19.72
C ALA A 154 7.28 16.18 -18.69
N TYR A 155 8.40 15.82 -18.12
CA TYR A 155 9.08 16.58 -17.06
C TYR A 155 10.44 17.14 -17.50
N GLN A 156 10.71 17.15 -18.80
CA GLN A 156 11.97 17.62 -19.35
C GLN A 156 12.31 19.08 -19.01
N SER A 157 11.30 19.94 -18.80
CA SER A 157 11.49 21.34 -18.41
C SER A 157 12.25 21.49 -17.09
N HIS A 158 11.97 20.62 -16.12
CA HIS A 158 12.71 20.62 -14.85
C HIS A 158 14.19 20.26 -15.07
N GLY A 159 14.44 19.19 -15.84
CA GLY A 159 15.80 18.77 -16.18
C GLY A 159 16.59 19.87 -16.89
N ILE A 160 15.96 20.54 -17.87
CA ILE A 160 16.56 21.67 -18.62
C ILE A 160 16.90 22.82 -17.67
N TRP A 161 15.96 23.23 -16.81
CA TRP A 161 16.20 24.30 -15.86
C TRP A 161 17.38 23.98 -14.94
N PHE A 162 17.39 22.79 -14.35
CA PHE A 162 18.48 22.37 -13.45
C PHE A 162 19.84 22.37 -14.16
N ALA A 163 19.91 21.83 -15.38
CA ALA A 163 21.15 21.81 -16.14
C ALA A 163 21.68 23.23 -16.43
N ARG A 164 20.82 24.12 -16.89
CA ARG A 164 21.16 25.54 -17.16
C ARG A 164 21.58 26.30 -15.92
N HIS A 165 21.10 25.84 -14.74
CA HIS A 165 21.45 26.45 -13.48
C HIS A 165 22.55 25.68 -12.72
N GLY A 166 23.38 24.90 -13.42
CA GLY A 166 24.57 24.26 -12.85
C GLY A 166 24.26 23.10 -11.89
N TYR A 167 23.29 22.29 -12.22
CA TYR A 167 22.99 21.00 -11.57
C TYR A 167 23.17 19.85 -12.55
N VAL A 168 23.43 18.66 -12.01
CA VAL A 168 23.19 17.40 -12.70
C VAL A 168 21.81 16.90 -12.31
N CYS A 169 20.88 16.77 -13.25
CA CYS A 169 19.52 16.34 -12.97
C CYS A 169 19.18 15.04 -13.70
N LEU A 170 18.89 13.99 -12.94
CA LEU A 170 18.41 12.71 -13.47
C LEU A 170 16.90 12.63 -13.34
N VAL A 171 16.18 12.74 -14.45
CA VAL A 171 14.72 12.57 -14.55
C VAL A 171 14.45 11.13 -14.94
N VAL A 172 13.77 10.36 -14.06
CA VAL A 172 13.52 8.93 -14.28
C VAL A 172 12.05 8.63 -14.53
N ASP A 173 11.81 7.61 -15.34
CA ASP A 173 10.49 7.04 -15.49
C ASP A 173 9.99 6.40 -14.18
N SER A 174 8.71 6.55 -13.87
CA SER A 174 8.05 5.69 -12.89
C SER A 174 7.92 4.26 -13.44
N LEU A 175 7.85 3.28 -12.53
CA LEU A 175 7.73 1.86 -12.91
C LEU A 175 6.56 1.60 -13.87
N GLN A 176 5.43 2.27 -13.66
CA GLN A 176 4.17 1.95 -14.33
C GLN A 176 3.99 2.67 -15.67
N LEU A 177 4.72 3.74 -15.90
CA LEU A 177 4.53 4.63 -17.06
C LEU A 177 5.84 4.91 -17.80
N GLY A 178 6.85 4.08 -17.58
CA GLY A 178 8.14 4.17 -18.27
C GLY A 178 8.13 3.50 -19.65
N GLU A 179 9.27 3.56 -20.33
CA GLU A 179 9.47 2.88 -21.62
C GLU A 179 9.28 1.35 -21.52
N ILE A 180 9.46 0.78 -20.33
CA ILE A 180 9.15 -0.62 -19.98
C ILE A 180 8.20 -0.58 -18.79
N ALA A 181 6.90 -0.55 -19.06
CA ALA A 181 5.90 -0.36 -18.04
C ALA A 181 5.61 -1.65 -17.26
N GLY A 182 5.69 -1.57 -15.93
CA GLY A 182 5.13 -2.56 -15.01
C GLY A 182 3.61 -2.39 -14.84
N ILE A 183 3.02 -3.27 -14.03
CA ILE A 183 1.59 -3.19 -13.72
C ILE A 183 1.28 -1.93 -12.92
N HIS A 184 0.31 -1.13 -13.40
CA HIS A 184 -0.02 0.16 -12.80
C HIS A 184 -1.10 0.06 -11.71
N HIS A 185 -2.14 -0.72 -11.95
CA HIS A 185 -3.34 -0.75 -11.12
C HIS A 185 -3.68 -2.17 -10.64
N GLY A 186 -2.73 -2.86 -10.02
CA GLY A 186 -2.88 -4.25 -9.61
C GLY A 186 -4.06 -4.47 -8.67
N THR A 187 -4.05 -3.90 -7.46
CA THR A 187 -5.19 -4.01 -6.53
C THR A 187 -6.31 -3.06 -6.91
N PHE A 188 -6.01 -1.93 -7.53
CA PHE A 188 -7.01 -0.92 -7.87
C PHE A 188 -7.96 -1.34 -8.99
N ARG A 189 -7.48 -2.01 -10.05
CA ARG A 189 -8.29 -2.36 -11.24
C ARG A 189 -8.18 -3.79 -11.69
N GLU A 190 -7.03 -4.45 -11.48
CA GLU A 190 -6.74 -5.74 -12.10
C GLU A 190 -7.04 -6.93 -11.18
N GLY A 191 -7.59 -6.68 -9.99
CA GLY A 191 -7.95 -7.73 -9.04
C GLY A 191 -6.75 -8.55 -8.52
N ARG A 192 -5.53 -7.99 -8.56
CA ARG A 192 -4.32 -8.67 -8.09
C ARG A 192 -4.19 -8.59 -6.58
N TRP A 193 -5.21 -9.05 -5.87
CA TRP A 193 -5.27 -8.97 -4.42
C TRP A 193 -4.17 -9.76 -3.71
N TRP A 194 -3.59 -10.74 -4.36
CA TRP A 194 -2.41 -11.44 -3.87
C TRP A 194 -1.18 -10.53 -3.65
N TRP A 195 -1.20 -9.29 -4.17
CA TRP A 195 -0.20 -8.29 -3.79
C TRP A 195 -0.19 -8.05 -2.28
N HIS A 196 -1.37 -7.99 -1.66
CA HIS A 196 -1.49 -7.90 -0.20
C HIS A 196 -0.81 -9.08 0.49
N SER A 197 -1.13 -10.30 0.04
CA SER A 197 -0.58 -11.53 0.61
C SER A 197 0.93 -11.64 0.43
N ARG A 198 1.45 -11.14 -0.69
CA ARG A 198 2.88 -11.11 -0.96
C ARG A 198 3.62 -9.97 -0.27
N GLY A 199 2.92 -8.93 0.17
CA GLY A 199 3.53 -7.69 0.68
C GLY A 199 4.20 -6.86 -0.43
N TYR A 200 3.72 -6.99 -1.67
CA TYR A 200 4.23 -6.27 -2.83
C TYR A 200 3.47 -4.97 -3.04
N THR A 201 4.20 -3.88 -3.24
CA THR A 201 3.67 -2.60 -3.70
C THR A 201 4.63 -1.95 -4.69
N PRO A 202 4.14 -1.32 -5.77
CA PRO A 202 4.96 -0.53 -6.67
C PRO A 202 5.77 0.56 -5.96
N ALA A 203 5.27 1.12 -4.85
CA ALA A 203 5.98 2.08 -4.02
C ALA A 203 7.34 1.55 -3.54
N GLY A 204 7.42 0.26 -3.17
CA GLY A 204 8.69 -0.37 -2.78
C GLY A 204 9.68 -0.47 -3.94
N VAL A 205 9.18 -0.79 -5.13
CA VAL A 205 10.02 -0.84 -6.35
C VAL A 205 10.56 0.54 -6.69
N GLU A 206 9.69 1.58 -6.68
CA GLU A 206 10.11 2.96 -6.98
C GLU A 206 11.07 3.51 -5.93
N CYS A 207 10.85 3.21 -4.65
CA CYS A 207 11.80 3.53 -3.59
C CYS A 207 13.18 2.93 -3.88
N TRP A 208 13.24 1.64 -4.20
CA TRP A 208 14.50 0.98 -4.51
C TRP A 208 15.15 1.50 -5.79
N ASN A 209 14.36 1.73 -6.83
CA ASN A 209 14.83 2.34 -8.06
C ASN A 209 15.48 3.70 -7.80
N GLY A 210 14.90 4.51 -6.90
CA GLY A 210 15.44 5.79 -6.49
C GLY A 210 16.74 5.67 -5.69
N VAL A 211 16.81 4.77 -4.69
CA VAL A 211 18.03 4.51 -3.92
C VAL A 211 19.18 4.12 -4.86
N ARG A 212 18.90 3.29 -5.87
CA ARG A 212 19.89 2.89 -6.87
C ARG A 212 20.21 4.02 -7.86
N GLY A 213 19.26 4.90 -8.16
CA GLY A 213 19.49 6.11 -8.93
C GLY A 213 20.40 7.11 -8.20
N ILE A 214 20.28 7.22 -6.86
CA ILE A 214 21.23 7.96 -6.03
C ILE A 214 22.64 7.31 -6.10
N ASP A 215 22.74 5.97 -6.05
CA ASP A 215 24.03 5.28 -6.26
C ASP A 215 24.65 5.67 -7.61
N TYR A 216 23.85 5.76 -8.69
CA TYR A 216 24.33 6.20 -10.01
C TYR A 216 24.83 7.64 -9.98
N LEU A 217 24.05 8.58 -9.43
CA LEU A 217 24.47 9.98 -9.33
C LEU A 217 25.79 10.12 -8.56
N LEU A 218 25.92 9.42 -7.45
CA LEU A 218 27.13 9.46 -6.61
C LEU A 218 28.35 8.76 -7.23
N SER A 219 28.15 7.90 -8.22
CA SER A 219 29.25 7.28 -8.97
C SER A 219 29.89 8.21 -10.01
N ARG A 220 29.25 9.35 -10.30
CA ARG A 220 29.71 10.31 -11.30
C ARG A 220 30.79 11.22 -10.73
N PRO A 221 31.86 11.48 -11.47
CA PRO A 221 32.94 12.37 -10.98
C PRO A 221 32.53 13.85 -10.93
N ASP A 222 31.50 14.26 -11.69
CA ASP A 222 30.98 15.62 -11.76
C ASP A 222 29.89 15.93 -10.74
N VAL A 223 29.51 14.98 -9.86
CA VAL A 223 28.51 15.16 -8.81
C VAL A 223 29.16 15.30 -7.45
N ASP A 224 28.65 16.27 -6.67
CA ASP A 224 29.01 16.45 -5.28
C ASP A 224 28.15 15.54 -4.37
N PRO A 225 28.74 14.58 -3.66
CA PRO A 225 27.98 13.63 -2.84
C PRO A 225 27.26 14.26 -1.66
N ASP A 226 27.67 15.45 -1.21
CA ASP A 226 27.05 16.17 -0.12
C ASP A 226 25.96 17.15 -0.56
N ARG A 227 25.69 17.23 -1.85
CA ARG A 227 24.71 18.15 -2.44
C ARG A 227 23.71 17.44 -3.36
N VAL A 228 22.99 16.44 -2.84
CA VAL A 228 22.00 15.66 -3.57
C VAL A 228 20.59 15.90 -3.04
N ALA A 229 19.65 16.18 -3.93
CA ALA A 229 18.23 16.35 -3.59
C ALA A 229 17.33 15.40 -4.39
N VAL A 230 16.11 15.23 -3.87
CA VAL A 230 15.01 14.53 -4.56
C VAL A 230 13.79 15.43 -4.62
N THR A 231 13.12 15.47 -5.78
CA THR A 231 11.84 16.18 -5.97
C THR A 231 10.98 15.50 -7.02
N GLY A 232 9.70 15.79 -7.00
CA GLY A 232 8.71 15.30 -7.95
C GLY A 232 7.29 15.64 -7.51
N ILE A 233 6.31 15.46 -8.39
CA ILE A 233 4.90 15.77 -8.13
C ILE A 233 4.04 14.51 -8.15
N SER A 234 2.94 14.50 -7.37
CA SER A 234 1.92 13.44 -7.41
C SER A 234 2.51 12.09 -7.04
N GLY A 235 2.44 11.07 -7.91
CA GLY A 235 3.19 9.83 -7.75
C GLY A 235 4.68 10.07 -7.52
N GLY A 236 5.28 11.06 -8.20
CA GLY A 236 6.66 11.49 -7.97
C GLY A 236 6.86 12.22 -6.64
N GLY A 237 5.85 12.93 -6.15
CA GLY A 237 5.85 13.52 -4.81
C GLY A 237 5.85 12.45 -3.73
N ALA A 238 5.04 11.40 -3.88
CA ALA A 238 5.05 10.24 -3.00
C ALA A 238 6.40 9.52 -3.06
N ALA A 239 6.93 9.25 -4.28
CA ALA A 239 8.23 8.64 -4.45
C ALA A 239 9.37 9.48 -3.85
N THR A 240 9.24 10.82 -3.84
CA THR A 240 10.17 11.72 -3.13
C THR A 240 10.20 11.41 -1.64
N PHE A 241 9.05 11.22 -0.99
CA PHE A 241 8.99 10.78 0.40
C PHE A 241 9.61 9.40 0.58
N TRP A 242 9.26 8.45 -0.30
CA TRP A 242 9.79 7.08 -0.20
C TRP A 242 11.32 7.07 -0.24
N ILE A 243 11.93 7.75 -1.18
CA ILE A 243 13.37 7.77 -1.38
C ILE A 243 14.08 8.54 -0.27
N ALA A 244 13.60 9.73 0.08
CA ALA A 244 14.23 10.57 1.10
C ALA A 244 14.14 9.94 2.50
N ALA A 245 13.04 9.23 2.83
CA ALA A 245 12.93 8.48 4.07
C ALA A 245 13.84 7.24 4.11
N ALA A 246 14.14 6.65 2.94
CA ALA A 246 14.97 5.46 2.81
C ALA A 246 16.47 5.74 2.78
N ASP A 247 16.91 6.89 2.27
CA ASP A 247 18.31 7.17 1.96
C ASP A 247 18.80 8.49 2.54
N ASP A 248 19.66 8.41 3.55
CA ASP A 248 20.22 9.58 4.26
C ASP A 248 21.23 10.38 3.40
N ARG A 249 21.64 9.85 2.24
CA ARG A 249 22.48 10.58 1.27
C ARG A 249 21.70 11.67 0.52
N VAL A 250 20.37 11.57 0.50
CA VAL A 250 19.48 12.66 0.09
C VAL A 250 19.57 13.77 1.13
N LYS A 251 20.14 14.92 0.76
CA LYS A 251 20.35 16.06 1.67
C LYS A 251 19.15 17.00 1.73
N VAL A 252 18.39 17.09 0.66
CA VAL A 252 17.21 17.97 0.55
C VAL A 252 16.07 17.22 -0.12
N ALA A 253 14.86 17.35 0.41
CA ALA A 253 13.66 16.77 -0.18
C ALA A 253 12.60 17.85 -0.47
N VAL A 254 12.04 17.82 -1.68
CA VAL A 254 10.94 18.73 -2.07
C VAL A 254 9.79 17.90 -2.67
N PRO A 255 8.99 17.22 -1.84
CA PRO A 255 7.80 16.51 -2.30
C PRO A 255 6.68 17.49 -2.64
N VAL A 256 6.12 17.38 -3.86
CA VAL A 256 5.02 18.24 -4.33
C VAL A 256 3.77 17.39 -4.50
N SER A 257 2.68 17.73 -3.80
CA SER A 257 1.39 17.04 -3.85
C SER A 257 1.57 15.50 -3.82
N GLY A 258 2.21 14.98 -2.75
CA GLY A 258 2.59 13.58 -2.68
C GLY A 258 2.12 12.83 -1.42
N MET A 259 1.51 13.53 -0.45
CA MET A 259 1.05 12.92 0.79
C MET A 259 -0.17 13.65 1.36
N ALA A 260 -1.16 12.89 1.82
CA ALA A 260 -2.15 13.27 2.80
C ALA A 260 -2.03 12.33 4.02
N ASP A 261 -2.89 12.48 5.03
CA ASP A 261 -2.90 11.57 6.17
C ASP A 261 -4.01 10.51 6.05
N LEU A 262 -4.02 9.52 6.96
CA LEU A 262 -5.01 8.45 6.94
C LEU A 262 -6.43 8.96 7.12
N VAL A 263 -6.62 10.03 7.92
CA VAL A 263 -7.95 10.60 8.17
C VAL A 263 -8.53 11.18 6.90
N SER A 264 -7.72 11.86 6.09
CA SER A 264 -8.16 12.35 4.79
C SER A 264 -8.32 11.23 3.77
N TYR A 265 -7.33 10.37 3.59
CA TYR A 265 -7.44 9.27 2.61
C TYR A 265 -8.70 8.43 2.79
N ILE A 266 -9.04 8.10 4.03
CA ILE A 266 -10.16 7.22 4.37
C ILE A 266 -11.44 8.03 4.56
N GLY A 267 -11.40 9.11 5.34
CA GLY A 267 -12.58 9.90 5.71
C GLY A 267 -13.24 10.60 4.53
N THR A 268 -12.46 11.16 3.63
CA THR A 268 -12.94 11.83 2.41
C THR A 268 -13.00 10.90 1.19
N ARG A 269 -12.55 9.64 1.34
CA ARG A 269 -12.45 8.64 0.26
C ARG A 269 -11.50 9.03 -0.87
N THR A 270 -10.57 9.95 -0.64
CA THR A 270 -9.56 10.31 -1.65
C THR A 270 -8.67 9.15 -2.05
N ILE A 271 -8.58 8.10 -1.22
CA ILE A 271 -7.94 6.83 -1.59
C ILE A 271 -8.45 6.26 -2.92
N ASN A 272 -9.71 6.53 -3.28
CA ASN A 272 -10.32 6.08 -4.53
C ASN A 272 -9.71 6.73 -5.79
N HIS A 273 -8.92 7.78 -5.63
CA HIS A 273 -8.27 8.50 -6.72
C HIS A 273 -6.77 8.18 -6.83
N HIS A 274 -6.22 7.38 -5.94
CA HIS A 274 -4.81 7.04 -5.90
C HIS A 274 -4.54 5.66 -6.50
N CYS A 275 -3.45 5.51 -7.23
CA CYS A 275 -2.96 4.22 -7.70
C CYS A 275 -2.10 3.52 -6.63
N ASP A 276 -1.73 2.28 -6.90
CA ASP A 276 -1.07 1.43 -5.89
C ASP A 276 0.34 1.87 -5.51
N CYS A 277 1.02 2.66 -6.37
CA CYS A 277 2.35 3.23 -6.05
C CYS A 277 2.31 4.33 -4.97
N MET A 278 1.11 4.81 -4.61
CA MET A 278 0.93 5.83 -3.58
C MET A 278 0.94 5.24 -2.17
N PHE A 279 1.01 3.93 -2.01
CA PHE A 279 0.80 3.24 -0.75
C PHE A 279 1.84 2.17 -0.46
N LEU A 280 2.09 1.98 0.84
CA LEU A 280 2.71 0.78 1.42
C LEU A 280 1.68 0.07 2.32
N TYR A 281 1.93 -1.17 2.69
CA TYR A 281 1.03 -1.91 3.58
C TYR A 281 1.42 -1.68 5.04
N ASN A 282 0.58 -0.92 5.74
CA ASN A 282 0.88 -0.33 7.05
C ASN A 282 0.78 -1.34 8.22
N VAL A 283 1.38 -2.52 8.08
CA VAL A 283 1.26 -3.63 9.06
C VAL A 283 1.79 -3.29 10.45
N PHE A 284 2.64 -2.26 10.57
CA PHE A 284 3.10 -1.78 11.88
C PHE A 284 2.22 -0.68 12.46
N GLU A 285 1.07 -0.40 11.85
CA GLU A 285 0.08 0.56 12.32
C GLU A 285 0.66 1.96 12.59
N TRP A 286 1.42 2.45 11.63
CA TRP A 286 2.01 3.79 11.73
C TRP A 286 0.98 4.90 11.48
N PRO A 287 1.07 6.02 12.20
CA PRO A 287 0.60 7.30 11.67
C PRO A 287 1.29 7.55 10.32
N TRP A 288 0.51 7.76 9.27
CA TRP A 288 1.05 7.82 7.90
C TRP A 288 2.17 8.85 7.72
N THR A 289 2.02 10.00 8.37
CA THR A 289 2.98 11.11 8.33
C THR A 289 4.34 10.79 8.98
N ARG A 290 4.46 9.67 9.68
CA ARG A 290 5.75 9.18 10.22
C ARG A 290 6.74 8.87 9.11
N ILE A 291 6.27 8.58 7.90
CA ILE A 291 7.12 8.41 6.71
C ILE A 291 7.89 9.69 6.42
N ALA A 292 7.20 10.84 6.37
CA ALA A 292 7.84 12.15 6.19
C ALA A 292 8.78 12.49 7.36
N ALA A 293 8.41 12.09 8.57
CA ALA A 293 9.23 12.31 9.77
C ALA A 293 10.60 11.61 9.70
N LEU A 294 10.75 10.50 8.98
CA LEU A 294 12.06 9.85 8.77
C LEU A 294 13.08 10.73 8.02
N ILE A 295 12.62 11.79 7.36
CA ILE A 295 13.50 12.74 6.66
C ILE A 295 14.19 13.69 7.65
N ALA A 296 13.54 13.99 8.79
CA ALA A 296 14.05 14.89 9.80
C ALA A 296 15.44 14.45 10.32
N PRO A 297 16.37 15.39 10.61
CA PRO A 297 16.23 16.85 10.53
C PRO A 297 16.74 17.45 9.19
N ARG A 298 16.80 16.69 8.10
CA ARG A 298 17.28 17.17 6.79
C ARG A 298 16.29 18.17 6.17
N PRO A 299 16.78 19.18 5.43
CA PRO A 299 15.94 20.17 4.77
C PRO A 299 14.79 19.55 3.94
N MET A 300 13.55 19.98 4.21
CA MET A 300 12.37 19.52 3.51
C MET A 300 11.39 20.67 3.26
N LEU A 301 10.98 20.86 2.01
CA LEU A 301 9.90 21.75 1.63
C LEU A 301 8.66 20.92 1.29
N PHE A 302 7.64 20.97 2.15
CA PHE A 302 6.36 20.32 1.91
C PHE A 302 5.46 21.21 1.05
N VAL A 303 5.14 20.76 -0.17
CA VAL A 303 4.40 21.60 -1.14
C VAL A 303 3.08 20.94 -1.52
N ASN A 304 1.99 21.68 -1.41
CA ASN A 304 0.66 21.26 -1.85
C ASN A 304 -0.10 22.44 -2.47
N SER A 305 -1.27 22.16 -3.02
CA SER A 305 -2.19 23.15 -3.60
C SER A 305 -3.48 23.19 -2.79
N ASP A 306 -4.12 24.38 -2.69
CA ASP A 306 -5.31 24.58 -1.87
C ASP A 306 -6.58 23.97 -2.46
N ASP A 307 -6.64 23.80 -3.78
CA ASP A 307 -7.76 23.17 -4.50
C ASP A 307 -7.35 21.81 -5.13
N ASP A 308 -6.50 21.07 -4.40
CA ASP A 308 -6.06 19.74 -4.85
C ASP A 308 -7.10 18.67 -4.41
N PRO A 309 -7.84 18.05 -5.35
CA PRO A 309 -8.90 17.09 -5.02
C PRO A 309 -8.39 15.76 -4.48
N ILE A 310 -7.08 15.48 -4.62
CA ILE A 310 -6.48 14.21 -4.21
C ILE A 310 -5.51 14.34 -3.04
N PHE A 311 -5.13 15.57 -2.66
CA PHE A 311 -4.33 15.89 -1.47
C PHE A 311 -4.99 17.02 -0.68
N PRO A 312 -6.08 16.74 0.07
CA PRO A 312 -6.91 17.77 0.71
C PRO A 312 -6.16 18.60 1.75
N MET A 313 -6.54 19.87 1.85
CA MET A 313 -5.92 20.87 2.74
C MET A 313 -6.03 20.53 4.23
N ASP A 314 -7.10 19.87 4.67
CA ASP A 314 -7.25 19.45 6.07
C ASP A 314 -6.12 18.54 6.56
N ALA A 315 -5.60 17.68 5.67
CA ALA A 315 -4.42 16.87 5.95
C ALA A 315 -3.14 17.70 6.00
N ASN A 316 -3.01 18.68 5.11
CA ASN A 316 -1.81 19.49 4.98
C ASN A 316 -1.47 20.20 6.30
N GLU A 317 -2.45 20.85 6.92
CA GLU A 317 -2.26 21.53 8.20
C GLU A 317 -1.79 20.56 9.30
N ARG A 318 -2.41 19.39 9.40
CA ARG A 318 -2.00 18.37 10.38
C ARG A 318 -0.58 17.86 10.16
N ILE A 319 -0.19 17.67 8.89
CA ILE A 319 1.16 17.19 8.53
C ILE A 319 2.21 18.25 8.86
N ILE A 320 1.98 19.49 8.43
CA ILE A 320 2.91 20.62 8.64
C ILE A 320 3.15 20.82 10.13
N ASN A 321 2.10 20.94 10.94
CA ASN A 321 2.21 21.15 12.39
C ASN A 321 3.00 20.03 13.10
N ARG A 322 2.87 18.78 12.64
CA ARG A 322 3.65 17.66 13.20
C ARG A 322 5.11 17.72 12.82
N LEU A 323 5.40 18.06 11.58
CA LEU A 323 6.78 18.17 11.09
C LEU A 323 7.50 19.33 11.76
N GLU A 324 6.90 20.50 11.83
CA GLU A 324 7.45 21.67 12.53
C GLU A 324 7.80 21.33 14.00
N ARG A 325 6.87 20.69 14.71
CA ARG A 325 7.11 20.25 16.08
C ARG A 325 8.27 19.25 16.18
N LEU A 326 8.37 18.30 15.26
CA LEU A 326 9.45 17.33 15.23
C LEU A 326 10.80 18.00 14.96
N TYR A 327 10.86 18.87 13.96
CA TYR A 327 12.08 19.60 13.61
C TYR A 327 12.54 20.53 14.75
N ALA A 328 11.61 21.12 15.48
CA ALA A 328 11.93 21.92 16.65
C ALA A 328 12.66 21.11 17.74
N TRP A 329 12.39 19.81 17.88
CA TRP A 329 13.14 18.97 18.81
C TRP A 329 14.64 18.88 18.50
N PHE A 330 14.99 19.00 17.21
CA PHE A 330 16.37 19.01 16.73
C PHE A 330 17.01 20.41 16.70
N GLY A 331 16.28 21.45 17.09
CA GLY A 331 16.71 22.84 16.85
C GLY A 331 16.84 23.18 15.36
N ALA A 332 16.12 22.47 14.51
CA ALA A 332 16.19 22.51 13.04
C ALA A 332 14.89 23.07 12.41
N GLY A 333 14.16 23.91 13.14
CA GLY A 333 12.90 24.49 12.66
C GLY A 333 13.02 25.21 11.31
N ASP A 334 14.15 25.85 11.04
CA ASP A 334 14.43 26.54 9.78
C ASP A 334 14.69 25.59 8.59
N LEU A 335 14.82 24.29 8.84
CA LEU A 335 15.05 23.27 7.81
C LEU A 335 13.78 22.61 7.28
N VAL A 336 12.63 22.88 7.87
CA VAL A 336 11.34 22.46 7.37
C VAL A 336 10.49 23.69 7.05
N ASP A 337 9.89 23.69 5.87
CA ASP A 337 8.99 24.76 5.43
C ASP A 337 7.85 24.17 4.60
N ALA A 338 6.80 24.93 4.42
CA ALA A 338 5.63 24.53 3.66
C ALA A 338 5.18 25.62 2.69
N VAL A 339 4.77 25.20 1.50
CA VAL A 339 4.15 26.07 0.50
C VAL A 339 2.78 25.51 0.14
N VAL A 340 1.76 26.33 0.29
CA VAL A 340 0.41 26.07 -0.23
C VAL A 340 0.17 27.00 -1.40
N SER A 341 0.10 26.44 -2.60
CA SER A 341 -0.11 27.18 -3.84
C SER A 341 -1.58 27.26 -4.18
N VAL A 342 -2.02 28.43 -4.67
CA VAL A 342 -3.42 28.64 -5.08
C VAL A 342 -3.70 27.92 -6.39
N GLY A 343 -4.64 26.97 -6.39
CA GLY A 343 -5.11 26.24 -7.57
C GLY A 343 -5.10 24.71 -7.41
N GLY A 344 -5.38 24.01 -8.49
CA GLY A 344 -5.52 22.54 -8.52
C GLY A 344 -4.19 21.79 -8.55
N HIS A 345 -4.27 20.49 -8.79
CA HIS A 345 -3.15 19.56 -8.80
C HIS A 345 -2.18 19.82 -9.97
N ALA A 346 -1.09 20.55 -9.74
CA ALA A 346 -0.07 20.83 -10.74
C ALA A 346 1.26 21.31 -10.12
N TYR A 347 2.38 21.12 -10.85
CA TYR A 347 3.68 21.72 -10.51
C TYR A 347 3.79 23.09 -11.19
N ARG A 348 2.97 24.06 -10.76
CA ARG A 348 2.85 25.40 -11.35
C ARG A 348 4.13 26.22 -11.20
N GLN A 349 4.16 27.37 -11.89
CA GLN A 349 5.32 28.29 -11.91
C GLN A 349 5.71 28.74 -10.49
N ASP A 350 4.75 29.15 -9.68
CA ASP A 350 4.97 29.56 -8.29
C ASP A 350 5.57 28.45 -7.43
N ILE A 351 5.07 27.24 -7.58
CA ILE A 351 5.62 26.04 -6.93
C ILE A 351 7.06 25.78 -7.40
N ARG A 352 7.32 25.87 -8.73
CA ARG A 352 8.68 25.70 -9.26
C ARG A 352 9.64 26.73 -8.69
N GLN A 353 9.24 28.00 -8.67
CA GLN A 353 10.05 29.09 -8.13
C GLN A 353 10.39 28.86 -6.65
N ALA A 354 9.40 28.45 -5.83
CA ALA A 354 9.61 28.12 -4.43
C ALA A 354 10.53 26.91 -4.25
N ALA A 355 10.27 25.83 -4.97
CA ALA A 355 11.08 24.60 -4.93
C ALA A 355 12.55 24.85 -5.35
N TYR A 356 12.76 25.56 -6.44
CA TYR A 356 14.09 25.85 -6.97
C TYR A 356 14.87 26.79 -6.04
N ARG A 357 14.19 27.78 -5.46
CA ARG A 357 14.79 28.64 -4.43
C ARG A 357 15.22 27.83 -3.21
N PHE A 358 14.36 26.93 -2.72
CA PHE A 358 14.69 26.07 -1.58
C PHE A 358 15.88 25.17 -1.88
N LEU A 359 15.93 24.54 -3.07
CA LEU A 359 17.07 23.75 -3.53
C LEU A 359 18.35 24.59 -3.66
N ASN A 360 18.27 25.79 -4.23
CA ASN A 360 19.41 26.70 -4.32
C ASN A 360 19.92 27.09 -2.93
N THR A 361 19.01 27.41 -2.01
CA THR A 361 19.37 27.78 -0.63
C THR A 361 20.19 26.67 0.05
N HIS A 362 19.68 25.45 0.02
CA HIS A 362 20.27 24.35 0.80
C HIS A 362 21.40 23.59 0.07
N LEU A 363 21.48 23.63 -1.26
CA LEU A 363 22.53 22.95 -2.01
C LEU A 363 23.64 23.88 -2.50
N LYS A 364 23.38 25.18 -2.60
CA LYS A 364 24.34 26.17 -3.12
C LYS A 364 24.60 27.34 -2.18
N GLY A 365 23.84 27.45 -1.08
CA GLY A 365 23.88 28.62 -0.20
C GLY A 365 23.33 29.89 -0.88
N ASP A 366 22.47 29.76 -1.88
CA ASP A 366 21.89 30.87 -2.64
C ASP A 366 20.39 31.04 -2.36
N PRO A 367 20.00 31.94 -1.45
CA PRO A 367 18.61 32.14 -1.06
C PRO A 367 17.85 33.12 -2.00
N ARG A 368 18.47 33.60 -3.06
CA ARG A 368 17.86 34.59 -3.96
C ARG A 368 16.57 34.06 -4.59
N ILE A 369 15.66 34.99 -4.87
CA ILE A 369 14.41 34.70 -5.54
C ILE A 369 14.70 34.15 -6.94
N VAL A 370 14.05 33.06 -7.30
CA VAL A 370 14.09 32.51 -8.64
C VAL A 370 13.00 33.18 -9.47
N MET A 371 13.39 33.95 -10.48
CA MET A 371 12.47 34.65 -11.39
C MET A 371 12.19 33.85 -12.65
N ASP A 372 13.16 33.05 -13.08
CA ASP A 372 13.09 32.18 -14.23
C ASP A 372 12.82 30.74 -13.75
N SER A 373 11.71 30.16 -14.15
CA SER A 373 11.36 28.78 -13.84
C SER A 373 11.19 27.92 -15.09
N GLU A 374 11.77 28.39 -16.20
CA GLU A 374 11.59 27.85 -17.53
C GLU A 374 10.13 27.86 -18.04
N VAL A 375 9.99 27.59 -19.29
CA VAL A 375 8.68 27.53 -19.93
C VAL A 375 7.88 26.37 -19.35
N ASP A 376 6.64 26.64 -19.05
CA ASP A 376 5.69 25.65 -18.61
C ASP A 376 5.29 24.76 -19.79
N LEU A 377 5.99 23.64 -19.91
CA LEU A 377 5.93 22.83 -21.12
C LEU A 377 4.73 21.89 -21.17
N VAL A 378 4.15 21.55 -20.02
CA VAL A 378 3.13 20.50 -19.95
C VAL A 378 1.99 20.84 -19.00
N THR A 379 1.89 22.07 -18.53
CA THR A 379 1.00 22.42 -17.42
C THR A 379 -0.42 22.79 -17.82
N ASP A 380 -0.73 23.00 -19.08
CA ASP A 380 -2.12 23.15 -19.50
C ASP A 380 -2.54 21.98 -20.41
N PRO A 381 -3.24 20.95 -19.85
CA PRO A 381 -3.82 19.87 -20.65
C PRO A 381 -4.84 20.36 -21.69
N LYS A 382 -5.33 21.61 -21.55
CA LYS A 382 -6.28 22.21 -22.49
C LYS A 382 -5.59 22.88 -23.66
N ASP A 383 -4.33 23.30 -23.51
CA ASP A 383 -3.53 23.87 -24.61
C ASP A 383 -2.74 22.77 -25.34
N LYS A 384 -3.48 21.80 -25.90
CA LYS A 384 -2.92 20.71 -26.71
C LYS A 384 -2.12 21.19 -27.91
N LEU A 385 -2.33 22.43 -28.38
CA LEU A 385 -1.62 23.05 -29.50
C LEU A 385 -0.25 23.57 -29.09
N LYS A 386 -0.02 23.70 -27.79
CA LYS A 386 1.21 24.20 -27.22
C LYS A 386 1.86 23.19 -26.26
N ALA A 387 1.55 21.90 -26.39
CA ALA A 387 2.32 20.85 -25.73
C ALA A 387 3.80 21.05 -26.13
N ARG A 388 4.54 21.72 -25.29
CA ARG A 388 5.81 22.29 -25.65
C ARG A 388 6.87 21.40 -25.07
N PHE A 389 7.18 20.40 -25.87
CA PHE A 389 8.38 19.64 -25.67
C PHE A 389 9.50 20.34 -26.44
N PRO A 390 10.43 21.06 -25.78
CA PRO A 390 11.61 21.61 -26.44
C PRO A 390 12.42 20.55 -27.15
N ILE A 391 12.32 19.31 -26.67
CA ILE A 391 12.89 18.12 -27.28
C ILE A 391 11.71 17.18 -27.55
N ALA A 392 11.61 16.72 -28.80
CA ALA A 392 10.60 15.78 -29.20
C ALA A 392 10.66 14.51 -28.29
N PRO A 393 9.53 14.02 -27.75
CA PRO A 393 9.54 12.89 -26.81
C PRO A 393 10.27 11.64 -27.31
N GLU A 394 10.09 11.31 -28.58
CA GLU A 394 10.77 10.16 -29.22
C GLU A 394 12.30 10.32 -29.28
N ALA A 395 12.80 11.55 -29.28
CA ALA A 395 14.23 11.82 -29.23
C ALA A 395 14.82 11.58 -27.82
N LEU A 396 13.98 11.53 -26.79
CA LEU A 396 14.37 11.26 -25.41
C LEU A 396 14.23 9.78 -25.00
N ARG A 397 13.80 8.91 -25.91
CA ARG A 397 13.75 7.46 -25.64
C ARG A 397 15.14 6.91 -25.38
N VAL A 398 15.26 6.11 -24.34
CA VAL A 398 16.46 5.34 -24.02
C VAL A 398 16.61 4.16 -24.99
N PHE A 399 15.49 3.52 -25.32
CA PHE A 399 15.38 2.45 -26.30
C PHE A 399 14.61 2.98 -27.52
N PRO A 400 15.30 3.44 -28.60
CA PRO A 400 14.64 4.09 -29.74
C PRO A 400 13.54 3.25 -30.38
N ASN A 401 13.77 1.94 -30.52
CA ASN A 401 12.79 1.01 -31.10
C ASN A 401 12.39 -0.07 -30.07
N ASP A 402 11.25 -0.72 -30.27
CA ASP A 402 10.77 -1.77 -29.38
C ASP A 402 11.71 -3.00 -29.34
N ARG A 403 12.41 -3.26 -30.44
CA ARG A 403 13.42 -4.35 -30.51
C ARG A 403 14.65 -4.08 -29.65
N ASP A 404 14.89 -2.83 -29.27
CA ASP A 404 16.05 -2.41 -28.47
C ASP A 404 15.77 -2.60 -26.96
N ILE A 405 14.49 -2.81 -26.58
CA ILE A 405 14.10 -3.15 -25.21
C ILE A 405 14.71 -4.50 -24.82
N PRO A 406 15.41 -4.58 -23.67
CA PRO A 406 16.00 -5.82 -23.20
C PRO A 406 14.96 -6.94 -23.06
N LYS A 407 15.17 -8.05 -23.75
CA LYS A 407 14.22 -9.20 -23.75
C LYS A 407 14.19 -9.94 -22.41
N ASP A 408 15.22 -9.80 -21.62
CA ASP A 408 15.37 -10.42 -20.31
C ASP A 408 14.78 -9.57 -19.17
N GLN A 409 14.15 -8.43 -19.47
CA GLN A 409 13.61 -7.52 -18.47
C GLN A 409 12.53 -8.18 -17.59
N PHE A 410 12.51 -7.79 -16.32
CA PHE A 410 11.51 -8.21 -15.34
C PHE A 410 10.49 -7.14 -14.98
N ASN A 411 10.59 -5.94 -15.53
CA ASN A 411 9.69 -4.82 -15.23
C ASN A 411 8.22 -5.23 -15.32
N THR A 412 7.85 -5.96 -16.38
CA THR A 412 6.46 -6.39 -16.64
C THR A 412 5.95 -7.48 -15.71
N THR A 413 6.84 -8.17 -14.99
CA THR A 413 6.50 -9.26 -14.05
C THR A 413 7.12 -9.05 -12.68
N ILE A 414 7.51 -7.82 -12.37
CA ILE A 414 8.24 -7.52 -11.13
C ILE A 414 7.41 -7.78 -9.88
N ASP A 415 6.10 -7.63 -9.94
CA ASP A 415 5.15 -7.95 -8.89
C ASP A 415 5.25 -9.41 -8.41
N GLN A 416 5.62 -10.33 -9.32
CA GLN A 416 5.81 -11.76 -9.01
C GLN A 416 7.20 -12.08 -8.46
N ARG A 417 8.15 -11.13 -8.44
CA ARG A 417 9.57 -11.39 -8.15
C ARG A 417 10.18 -10.48 -7.11
N PHE A 418 9.61 -9.30 -6.92
CA PHE A 418 10.23 -8.26 -6.09
C PHE A 418 10.32 -8.65 -4.62
N VAL A 419 9.24 -9.14 -4.05
CA VAL A 419 9.19 -9.62 -2.67
C VAL A 419 9.34 -11.13 -2.67
N PRO A 420 10.37 -11.69 -2.02
CA PRO A 420 10.52 -13.15 -1.92
C PRO A 420 9.39 -13.75 -1.08
N MET A 421 8.92 -14.91 -1.50
CA MET A 421 7.99 -15.72 -0.71
C MET A 421 8.77 -16.57 0.31
N ALA A 422 8.11 -16.87 1.42
CA ALA A 422 8.63 -17.89 2.33
C ALA A 422 8.73 -19.23 1.60
N GLY A 423 9.91 -19.78 1.65
CA GLY A 423 10.21 -21.08 1.09
C GLY A 423 10.68 -22.03 2.18
N GLY A 424 11.13 -23.18 1.77
CA GLY A 424 11.77 -24.17 2.64
C GLY A 424 11.07 -25.52 2.61
N LYS A 425 11.74 -26.49 3.20
CA LYS A 425 11.21 -27.85 3.37
C LYS A 425 10.20 -27.87 4.53
N PRO A 426 9.27 -28.83 4.55
CA PRO A 426 8.51 -29.12 5.78
C PRO A 426 9.48 -29.34 6.95
N PRO A 427 9.05 -29.11 8.20
CA PRO A 427 9.91 -29.38 9.36
C PRO A 427 10.30 -30.86 9.41
N ALA A 428 11.50 -31.15 9.92
CA ALA A 428 11.89 -32.52 10.20
C ALA A 428 11.13 -33.08 11.41
N PRO A 429 11.03 -34.42 11.56
CA PRO A 429 10.51 -35.01 12.79
C PRO A 429 11.26 -34.45 14.01
N GLY A 430 10.50 -33.99 15.02
CA GLY A 430 11.06 -33.36 16.24
C GLY A 430 11.28 -31.85 16.14
N GLU A 431 11.18 -31.23 14.97
CA GLU A 431 11.30 -29.78 14.79
C GLU A 431 9.93 -29.07 14.68
N PHE A 432 8.84 -29.82 14.59
CA PHE A 432 7.50 -29.29 14.33
C PHE A 432 7.09 -28.18 15.28
N ASP A 433 7.24 -28.36 16.59
CA ASP A 433 6.77 -27.38 17.58
C ASP A 433 7.54 -26.06 17.48
N SER A 434 8.86 -26.12 17.34
CA SER A 434 9.69 -24.91 17.18
C SER A 434 9.39 -24.19 15.85
N TRP A 435 9.23 -24.94 14.77
CA TRP A 435 8.86 -24.42 13.46
C TRP A 435 7.49 -23.73 13.49
N LYS A 436 6.48 -24.37 14.10
CA LYS A 436 5.13 -23.85 14.28
C LYS A 436 5.14 -22.57 15.12
N GLN A 437 5.84 -22.56 16.25
CA GLN A 437 5.95 -21.39 17.12
C GLN A 437 6.58 -20.20 16.39
N GLN A 438 7.66 -20.40 15.65
CA GLN A 438 8.31 -19.35 14.87
C GLN A 438 7.36 -18.75 13.80
N ARG A 439 6.63 -19.61 13.08
CA ARG A 439 5.68 -19.17 12.05
C ARG A 439 4.50 -18.41 12.65
N LEU A 440 3.93 -18.89 13.76
CA LEU A 440 2.84 -18.22 14.45
C LEU A 440 3.28 -16.86 15.03
N ALA A 441 4.48 -16.78 15.60
CA ALA A 441 5.03 -15.53 16.10
C ALA A 441 5.20 -14.51 14.96
N GLU A 442 5.71 -14.95 13.81
CA GLU A 442 5.88 -14.08 12.65
C GLU A 442 4.54 -13.68 12.02
N LEU A 443 3.57 -14.59 11.89
CA LEU A 443 2.21 -14.27 11.49
C LEU A 443 1.57 -13.20 12.40
N ARG A 444 1.75 -13.33 13.72
CA ARG A 444 1.28 -12.31 14.67
C ARG A 444 2.01 -10.98 14.48
N ARG A 445 3.28 -11.00 14.14
CA ARG A 445 4.08 -9.77 13.95
C ARG A 445 3.68 -8.98 12.71
N VAL A 446 3.36 -9.65 11.57
CA VAL A 446 3.27 -8.99 10.26
C VAL A 446 1.96 -9.20 9.51
N THR A 447 1.07 -10.04 10.02
CA THR A 447 -0.23 -10.33 9.39
C THR A 447 -1.41 -10.05 10.34
N PHE A 448 -1.30 -10.53 11.57
CA PHE A 448 -2.33 -10.42 12.62
C PHE A 448 -1.90 -9.49 13.76
N ARG A 449 -1.07 -8.50 13.49
CA ARG A 449 -0.52 -7.59 14.51
C ARG A 449 -1.59 -6.86 15.30
N HIS A 450 -2.69 -6.49 14.67
CA HIS A 450 -3.82 -5.81 15.30
C HIS A 450 -4.65 -6.73 16.24
N PHE A 451 -4.41 -8.04 16.23
CA PHE A 451 -5.10 -8.96 17.13
C PHE A 451 -4.56 -8.82 18.54
N PRO A 452 -5.45 -8.91 19.58
CA PRO A 452 -5.00 -9.07 20.94
C PRO A 452 -4.24 -10.39 21.12
N GLU A 453 -3.46 -10.51 22.19
CA GLU A 453 -2.74 -11.75 22.49
C GLU A 453 -3.69 -12.95 22.53
N ARG A 454 -4.87 -12.74 23.12
CA ARG A 454 -5.99 -13.69 23.10
C ARG A 454 -7.24 -13.01 22.54
N VAL A 455 -7.83 -13.61 21.50
CA VAL A 455 -9.09 -13.13 20.92
C VAL A 455 -10.18 -13.19 21.99
N PRO A 456 -10.91 -12.10 22.28
CA PRO A 456 -11.99 -12.13 23.26
C PRO A 456 -13.19 -12.94 22.73
N GLU A 457 -14.03 -13.40 23.65
CA GLU A 457 -15.36 -13.90 23.33
C GLU A 457 -16.18 -12.77 22.67
N ALA A 458 -16.94 -13.11 21.61
CA ALA A 458 -17.81 -12.15 20.98
C ALA A 458 -18.94 -11.71 21.93
N LYS A 459 -19.20 -10.40 21.95
CA LYS A 459 -20.26 -9.81 22.78
C LYS A 459 -21.55 -9.71 22.00
N VAL A 460 -22.68 -10.00 22.69
CA VAL A 460 -24.00 -9.73 22.15
C VAL A 460 -24.24 -8.22 22.11
N VAL A 461 -24.54 -7.68 20.93
CA VAL A 461 -24.82 -6.24 20.72
C VAL A 461 -26.25 -5.99 20.25
N GLY A 462 -27.03 -7.04 20.07
CA GLY A 462 -28.46 -7.02 19.79
C GLY A 462 -28.99 -8.44 19.60
N ASP A 463 -30.18 -8.70 20.13
CA ASP A 463 -30.89 -9.95 19.95
C ASP A 463 -32.00 -9.73 18.93
N ASP A 464 -31.88 -10.37 17.78
CA ASP A 464 -32.91 -10.29 16.75
C ASP A 464 -33.97 -11.40 16.96
N SER A 465 -33.55 -12.57 17.48
CA SER A 465 -34.42 -13.69 17.89
C SER A 465 -33.60 -14.77 18.62
N SER A 466 -34.27 -15.79 19.16
CA SER A 466 -33.60 -16.95 19.78
C SER A 466 -32.72 -17.75 18.79
N ALA A 467 -33.02 -17.66 17.49
CA ALA A 467 -32.29 -18.36 16.43
C ALA A 467 -31.24 -17.48 15.71
N LYS A 468 -31.20 -16.17 16.01
CA LYS A 468 -30.28 -15.21 15.37
C LYS A 468 -29.76 -14.23 16.41
N VAL A 469 -28.45 -14.05 16.48
CA VAL A 469 -27.78 -13.16 17.42
C VAL A 469 -26.81 -12.24 16.68
N ARG A 470 -26.83 -10.95 17.03
CA ARG A 470 -25.88 -9.97 16.57
C ARG A 470 -24.70 -9.88 17.54
N LEU A 471 -23.51 -10.14 17.02
CA LEU A 471 -22.27 -10.24 17.78
C LEU A 471 -21.26 -9.18 17.34
N SER A 472 -20.37 -8.81 18.26
CA SER A 472 -19.23 -7.94 17.99
C SER A 472 -18.00 -8.45 18.73
N VAL A 473 -16.83 -8.41 18.07
CA VAL A 473 -15.51 -8.74 18.67
C VAL A 473 -14.61 -7.52 18.80
N GLU A 474 -14.90 -6.48 18.04
CA GLU A 474 -14.17 -5.21 18.11
C GLU A 474 -15.15 -4.03 17.96
N PRO A 475 -14.85 -2.85 18.55
CA PRO A 475 -15.75 -1.70 18.49
C PRO A 475 -16.12 -1.29 17.07
N GLY A 476 -17.41 -1.09 16.82
CA GLY A 476 -17.90 -0.55 15.55
C GLY A 476 -18.06 -1.57 14.42
N ILE A 477 -17.82 -2.87 14.68
CA ILE A 477 -18.05 -3.94 13.71
C ILE A 477 -18.97 -5.01 14.33
N ASP A 478 -20.03 -5.32 13.61
CA ASP A 478 -20.97 -6.38 13.94
C ASP A 478 -20.94 -7.50 12.90
N PHE A 479 -21.33 -8.69 13.33
CA PHE A 479 -21.54 -9.85 12.47
C PHE A 479 -22.72 -10.67 12.99
N ARG A 480 -23.12 -11.73 12.27
CA ARG A 480 -24.30 -12.54 12.60
C ARG A 480 -23.92 -13.97 12.91
N LEU A 481 -24.60 -14.51 13.92
CA LEU A 481 -24.58 -15.93 14.25
C LEU A 481 -26.02 -16.48 14.25
N TYR A 482 -26.23 -17.60 13.57
CA TYR A 482 -27.51 -18.30 13.51
C TYR A 482 -27.40 -19.64 14.22
N ASP A 483 -28.42 -19.99 15.02
CA ASP A 483 -28.62 -21.32 15.54
C ASP A 483 -29.40 -22.11 14.47
N ALA A 484 -28.72 -23.02 13.81
CA ALA A 484 -29.26 -23.84 12.74
C ALA A 484 -29.55 -25.28 13.21
N SER A 485 -29.53 -25.49 14.50
CA SER A 485 -29.69 -26.81 15.10
C SER A 485 -31.11 -27.34 14.90
N VAL A 486 -31.23 -28.45 14.20
CA VAL A 486 -32.49 -29.17 14.04
C VAL A 486 -32.46 -30.41 14.98
N GLY A 487 -33.24 -30.36 16.03
CA GLY A 487 -33.38 -31.49 16.97
C GLY A 487 -32.36 -31.53 18.12
N GLN A 488 -31.31 -30.75 18.10
CA GLN A 488 -30.35 -30.62 19.21
C GLN A 488 -30.04 -29.16 19.50
N ALA A 489 -30.36 -28.68 20.70
CA ALA A 489 -30.01 -27.32 21.11
C ALA A 489 -28.50 -27.15 21.26
N VAL A 490 -27.98 -25.95 21.00
CA VAL A 490 -26.59 -25.59 21.28
C VAL A 490 -26.27 -25.73 22.77
N GLN A 491 -27.21 -25.33 23.64
CA GLN A 491 -27.05 -25.46 25.10
C GLN A 491 -26.96 -26.93 25.51
N GLY A 492 -25.88 -27.30 26.18
CA GLY A 492 -25.60 -28.67 26.61
C GLY A 492 -25.07 -29.60 25.51
N ALA A 493 -24.83 -29.08 24.28
CA ALA A 493 -24.22 -29.86 23.22
C ALA A 493 -22.77 -30.23 23.58
N ARG A 494 -22.36 -31.46 23.27
CA ARG A 494 -20.97 -31.92 23.45
C ARG A 494 -20.07 -31.46 22.29
N ARG A 495 -20.67 -31.31 21.11
CA ARG A 495 -20.00 -30.89 19.90
C ARG A 495 -20.89 -29.94 19.11
N VAL A 496 -20.30 -28.85 18.62
CA VAL A 496 -20.97 -27.88 17.76
C VAL A 496 -20.16 -27.70 16.47
N VAL A 497 -20.84 -27.85 15.34
CA VAL A 497 -20.30 -27.49 14.01
C VAL A 497 -20.58 -26.02 13.77
N LEU A 498 -19.53 -25.22 13.63
CA LEU A 498 -19.61 -23.81 13.29
C LEU A 498 -19.32 -23.66 11.79
N ILE A 499 -20.37 -23.46 11.00
CA ILE A 499 -20.27 -23.22 9.56
C ILE A 499 -19.89 -21.76 9.35
N VAL A 500 -18.82 -21.50 8.58
CA VAL A 500 -18.39 -20.16 8.21
C VAL A 500 -18.81 -19.88 6.76
N ARG A 501 -19.68 -18.88 6.57
CA ARG A 501 -20.12 -18.48 5.23
C ARG A 501 -19.14 -17.51 4.57
N GLY A 502 -19.03 -17.67 3.27
CA GLY A 502 -18.26 -16.78 2.38
C GLY A 502 -19.06 -15.58 1.90
N VAL A 503 -18.39 -14.56 1.37
CA VAL A 503 -19.01 -13.31 0.91
C VAL A 503 -19.90 -13.45 -0.33
N ASP A 504 -19.76 -14.54 -1.06
CA ASP A 504 -20.51 -14.83 -2.28
C ASP A 504 -21.55 -15.95 -2.07
N GLU A 505 -21.70 -16.44 -0.81
CA GLU A 505 -22.69 -17.45 -0.46
C GLU A 505 -24.04 -16.82 -0.07
N PRO A 506 -25.18 -17.53 -0.31
CA PRO A 506 -26.45 -17.14 0.27
C PRO A 506 -26.35 -17.03 1.79
N ALA A 507 -26.79 -15.92 2.32
CA ALA A 507 -26.64 -15.56 3.73
C ALA A 507 -28.02 -15.14 4.33
N ASP A 508 -28.01 -14.62 5.55
CA ASP A 508 -29.18 -14.08 6.25
C ASP A 508 -30.24 -15.14 6.65
N SER A 509 -29.83 -16.40 6.81
CA SER A 509 -30.73 -17.47 7.23
C SER A 509 -30.03 -18.50 8.13
N ALA A 510 -30.81 -19.24 8.91
CA ALA A 510 -30.35 -20.39 9.65
C ALA A 510 -30.32 -21.69 8.82
N GLU A 511 -30.55 -21.60 7.52
CA GLU A 511 -30.54 -22.76 6.64
C GLU A 511 -29.12 -23.25 6.40
N VAL A 512 -28.90 -24.54 6.65
CA VAL A 512 -27.60 -25.19 6.41
C VAL A 512 -27.34 -25.25 4.93
N PRO A 513 -26.21 -24.71 4.44
CA PRO A 513 -25.84 -24.77 3.03
C PRO A 513 -25.82 -26.23 2.52
N SER A 514 -26.35 -26.46 1.30
CA SER A 514 -26.44 -27.80 0.72
C SER A 514 -25.10 -28.55 0.64
N TRP A 515 -23.99 -27.82 0.39
CA TRP A 515 -22.65 -28.39 0.36
C TRP A 515 -22.17 -28.89 1.73
N ALA A 516 -22.75 -28.39 2.85
CA ALA A 516 -22.37 -28.74 4.21
C ALA A 516 -23.17 -29.92 4.77
N ALA A 517 -24.40 -30.13 4.27
CA ALA A 517 -25.37 -31.08 4.90
C ALA A 517 -24.81 -32.50 5.10
N GLY A 518 -24.07 -33.04 4.12
CA GLY A 518 -23.47 -34.37 4.19
C GLY A 518 -22.18 -34.46 5.03
N LEU A 519 -21.69 -33.34 5.53
CA LEU A 519 -20.44 -33.25 6.31
C LEU A 519 -20.68 -33.04 7.80
N ILE A 520 -21.93 -32.85 8.20
CA ILE A 520 -22.34 -32.67 9.60
C ILE A 520 -22.64 -34.03 10.20
N PRO A 521 -21.91 -34.45 11.27
CA PRO A 521 -22.20 -35.71 11.92
C PRO A 521 -23.60 -35.69 12.58
N PRO A 522 -24.34 -36.80 12.51
CA PRO A 522 -25.63 -36.89 13.18
C PRO A 522 -25.51 -36.64 14.69
N GLY A 523 -26.41 -35.82 15.23
CA GLY A 523 -26.44 -35.48 16.65
C GLY A 523 -25.57 -34.32 17.07
N ASP A 524 -24.85 -33.65 16.16
CA ASP A 524 -24.14 -32.41 16.45
C ASP A 524 -25.09 -31.21 16.41
N ALA A 525 -24.89 -30.24 17.28
CA ALA A 525 -25.49 -28.92 17.14
C ALA A 525 -24.81 -28.13 16.02
N VAL A 526 -25.56 -27.22 15.38
CA VAL A 526 -25.06 -26.46 14.25
C VAL A 526 -25.26 -24.96 14.46
N CYS A 527 -24.22 -24.21 14.36
CA CYS A 527 -24.25 -22.74 14.23
C CYS A 527 -23.71 -22.30 12.88
N ILE A 528 -24.22 -21.19 12.38
CA ILE A 528 -23.74 -20.58 11.14
C ILE A 528 -23.26 -19.16 11.45
N CYS A 529 -22.02 -18.88 11.09
CA CYS A 529 -21.41 -17.56 11.24
C CYS A 529 -21.37 -16.85 9.90
N ASP A 530 -22.06 -15.71 9.81
CA ASP A 530 -21.90 -14.72 8.75
C ASP A 530 -20.93 -13.65 9.26
N PRO A 531 -19.62 -13.75 9.00
CA PRO A 531 -18.66 -12.78 9.52
C PRO A 531 -18.86 -11.42 8.84
N ARG A 532 -18.13 -10.39 9.32
CA ARG A 532 -18.21 -9.03 8.75
C ARG A 532 -18.18 -9.02 7.21
N GLY A 533 -19.05 -8.22 6.62
CA GLY A 533 -19.17 -8.08 5.17
C GLY A 533 -19.90 -9.26 4.49
N VAL A 534 -20.55 -10.13 5.26
CA VAL A 534 -21.42 -11.20 4.77
C VAL A 534 -22.86 -10.90 5.20
N GLY A 535 -23.83 -11.23 4.36
CA GLY A 535 -25.26 -11.09 4.65
C GLY A 535 -25.64 -9.65 5.00
N GLU A 536 -26.32 -9.47 6.13
CA GLU A 536 -26.80 -8.15 6.60
C GLU A 536 -25.68 -7.12 6.89
N THR A 537 -24.45 -7.56 6.99
CA THR A 537 -23.29 -6.67 7.19
C THR A 537 -22.48 -6.46 5.91
N ARG A 538 -22.98 -6.94 4.76
CA ARG A 538 -22.28 -6.80 3.48
C ARG A 538 -22.13 -5.33 3.11
N TRP A 539 -20.98 -4.99 2.56
CA TRP A 539 -20.68 -3.66 2.02
C TRP A 539 -20.53 -3.68 0.51
N THR A 540 -20.56 -2.51 -0.09
CA THR A 540 -20.37 -2.33 -1.52
C THR A 540 -18.97 -2.80 -1.93
N ARG A 541 -18.92 -3.82 -2.79
CA ARG A 541 -17.72 -4.36 -3.41
C ARG A 541 -17.73 -3.97 -4.88
N LYS A 542 -16.87 -3.09 -5.28
CA LYS A 542 -16.72 -2.71 -6.68
C LYS A 542 -15.25 -2.54 -7.06
N ASN A 543 -14.96 -2.72 -8.33
CA ASN A 543 -13.62 -2.65 -8.88
C ASN A 543 -13.62 -1.86 -10.18
N PRO A 544 -12.96 -0.70 -10.27
CA PRO A 544 -12.61 0.24 -9.19
C PRO A 544 -13.79 1.13 -8.76
N PRO A 545 -13.69 1.86 -7.65
CA PRO A 545 -12.68 1.78 -6.62
C PRO A 545 -12.96 0.67 -5.61
N ASN A 546 -11.90 0.20 -4.92
CA ASN A 546 -11.95 -0.82 -3.88
C ASN A 546 -11.73 -0.18 -2.52
N TYR A 547 -12.69 0.61 -2.06
CA TYR A 547 -12.54 1.48 -0.90
C TYR A 547 -12.19 0.71 0.39
N VAL A 548 -12.96 -0.33 0.73
CA VAL A 548 -12.80 -1.05 2.00
C VAL A 548 -11.47 -1.80 2.04
N GLU A 549 -11.18 -2.59 1.01
CA GLU A 549 -9.99 -3.43 0.92
C GLU A 549 -8.70 -2.60 0.98
N ARG A 550 -8.67 -1.49 0.24
CA ARG A 550 -7.52 -0.59 0.19
C ARG A 550 -7.35 0.23 1.47
N SER A 551 -8.46 0.68 2.05
CA SER A 551 -8.44 1.39 3.35
C SER A 551 -7.97 0.47 4.48
N CYS A 552 -8.39 -0.79 4.49
CA CYS A 552 -7.91 -1.79 5.43
C CYS A 552 -6.38 -1.93 5.38
N ALA A 553 -5.78 -2.00 4.18
CA ALA A 553 -4.34 -2.12 4.03
C ALA A 553 -3.58 -0.90 4.60
N LEU A 554 -4.17 0.31 4.50
CA LEU A 554 -3.60 1.53 5.09
C LEU A 554 -3.67 1.58 6.62
N ILE A 555 -4.60 0.85 7.24
CA ILE A 555 -4.67 0.71 8.70
C ILE A 555 -4.05 -0.60 9.20
N GLY A 556 -3.29 -1.31 8.36
CA GLY A 556 -2.46 -2.44 8.75
C GLY A 556 -3.17 -3.79 8.82
N ARG A 557 -4.31 -3.95 8.15
CA ARG A 557 -5.12 -5.19 8.16
C ARG A 557 -5.81 -5.45 6.82
N THR A 558 -6.59 -6.51 6.74
CA THR A 558 -7.50 -6.78 5.63
C THR A 558 -8.90 -7.09 6.17
N ALA A 559 -9.90 -7.05 5.30
CA ALA A 559 -11.25 -7.51 5.65
C ALA A 559 -11.23 -8.99 6.11
N ASP A 560 -10.40 -9.82 5.47
CA ASP A 560 -10.30 -11.24 5.79
C ASP A 560 -9.60 -11.51 7.13
N THR A 561 -8.59 -10.71 7.52
CA THR A 561 -8.05 -10.82 8.90
C THR A 561 -9.13 -10.48 9.93
N GLY A 562 -9.99 -9.50 9.64
CA GLY A 562 -11.15 -9.20 10.47
C GLY A 562 -12.13 -10.38 10.56
N ARG A 563 -12.40 -11.08 9.46
CA ARG A 563 -13.24 -12.29 9.45
C ARG A 563 -12.65 -13.43 10.27
N VAL A 564 -11.32 -13.59 10.25
CA VAL A 564 -10.63 -14.55 11.14
C VAL A 564 -10.92 -14.21 12.61
N TRP A 565 -10.93 -12.92 12.96
CA TRP A 565 -11.25 -12.48 14.32
C TRP A 565 -12.71 -12.76 14.69
N ASP A 566 -13.65 -12.48 13.79
CA ASP A 566 -15.08 -12.75 13.99
C ASP A 566 -15.34 -14.25 14.25
N VAL A 567 -14.73 -15.13 13.44
CA VAL A 567 -14.88 -16.58 13.56
C VAL A 567 -14.28 -17.09 14.88
N ALA A 568 -13.10 -16.61 15.27
CA ALA A 568 -12.49 -17.01 16.54
C ALA A 568 -13.34 -16.56 17.75
N GLY A 569 -13.87 -15.33 17.72
CA GLY A 569 -14.77 -14.82 18.76
C GLY A 569 -16.11 -15.54 18.79
N ALA A 570 -16.66 -15.87 17.62
CA ALA A 570 -17.88 -16.69 17.50
C ALA A 570 -17.68 -18.09 18.08
N ALA A 571 -16.55 -18.73 17.81
CA ALA A 571 -16.23 -20.05 18.35
C ALA A 571 -16.22 -20.04 19.89
N ARG A 572 -15.63 -19.01 20.51
CA ARG A 572 -15.66 -18.81 21.97
C ARG A 572 -17.07 -18.60 22.50
N TYR A 573 -17.85 -17.73 21.86
CA TYR A 573 -19.22 -17.46 22.23
C TYR A 573 -20.08 -18.74 22.18
N VAL A 574 -19.97 -19.50 21.09
CA VAL A 574 -20.71 -20.75 20.91
C VAL A 574 -20.32 -21.77 21.98
N ARG A 575 -19.03 -21.92 22.28
CA ARG A 575 -18.55 -22.82 23.34
C ARG A 575 -19.07 -22.42 24.70
N SER A 576 -19.04 -21.15 25.06
CA SER A 576 -19.58 -20.60 26.30
C SER A 576 -21.09 -20.90 26.41
N ARG A 577 -21.85 -20.64 25.34
CA ARG A 577 -23.29 -20.91 25.27
C ARG A 577 -23.63 -22.42 25.42
N ALA A 578 -22.77 -23.29 24.91
CA ALA A 578 -22.93 -24.75 25.04
C ALA A 578 -22.58 -25.29 26.43
N GLY A 579 -22.08 -24.44 27.34
CA GLY A 579 -21.72 -24.84 28.71
C GLY A 579 -20.23 -24.97 28.99
N GLY A 580 -19.37 -24.49 28.05
CA GLY A 580 -17.92 -24.37 28.22
C GLY A 580 -17.10 -25.62 27.90
N GLU A 581 -17.70 -26.82 27.91
CA GLU A 581 -17.01 -28.09 27.63
C GLU A 581 -17.18 -28.60 26.20
N ALA A 582 -18.00 -27.92 25.38
CA ALA A 582 -18.24 -28.31 24.01
C ALA A 582 -16.97 -28.17 23.12
N THR A 583 -16.77 -29.13 22.22
CA THR A 583 -15.77 -29.02 21.17
C THR A 583 -16.35 -28.30 19.96
N ILE A 584 -15.61 -27.34 19.41
CA ILE A 584 -16.01 -26.58 18.22
C ILE A 584 -15.32 -27.16 17.00
N HIS A 585 -16.09 -27.50 15.99
CA HIS A 585 -15.61 -27.95 14.68
C HIS A 585 -15.93 -26.89 13.64
N ILE A 586 -14.92 -26.34 12.97
CA ILE A 586 -15.12 -25.40 11.87
C ILE A 586 -15.42 -26.17 10.58
N LEU A 587 -16.39 -25.67 9.83
CA LEU A 587 -16.72 -26.14 8.48
C LEU A 587 -16.86 -24.92 7.56
N GLY A 588 -16.08 -24.87 6.47
CA GLY A 588 -16.14 -23.75 5.55
C GLY A 588 -15.74 -24.12 4.12
N LYS A 589 -16.29 -23.39 3.14
CA LYS A 589 -16.02 -23.61 1.72
C LYS A 589 -15.12 -22.51 1.16
N GLY A 590 -14.21 -22.85 0.25
CA GLY A 590 -13.34 -21.90 -0.44
C GLY A 590 -12.53 -21.03 0.52
N ALA A 591 -12.55 -19.72 0.31
CA ALA A 591 -11.90 -18.75 1.19
C ALA A 591 -12.40 -18.79 2.64
N ALA A 592 -13.70 -19.04 2.87
CA ALA A 592 -14.27 -19.11 4.21
C ALA A 592 -13.70 -20.29 5.00
N GLY A 593 -13.44 -21.42 4.34
CA GLY A 593 -12.74 -22.55 4.95
C GLY A 593 -11.33 -22.18 5.41
N VAL A 594 -10.58 -21.47 4.56
CA VAL A 594 -9.23 -20.99 4.89
C VAL A 594 -9.27 -19.98 6.04
N ILE A 595 -10.23 -19.03 6.06
CA ILE A 595 -10.47 -18.10 7.16
C ILE A 595 -10.71 -18.88 8.47
N GLY A 596 -11.55 -19.91 8.44
CA GLY A 596 -11.81 -20.79 9.58
C GLY A 596 -10.55 -21.54 10.06
N ALA A 597 -9.71 -21.99 9.13
CA ALA A 597 -8.44 -22.63 9.46
C ALA A 597 -7.47 -21.67 10.17
N TYR A 598 -7.35 -20.42 9.71
CA TYR A 598 -6.55 -19.40 10.41
C TYR A 598 -7.15 -19.02 11.76
N ALA A 599 -8.49 -19.00 11.90
CA ALA A 599 -9.12 -18.85 13.21
C ALA A 599 -8.71 -19.98 14.16
N ALA A 600 -8.65 -21.24 13.67
CA ALA A 600 -8.19 -22.37 14.46
C ALA A 600 -6.71 -22.26 14.86
N LEU A 601 -5.85 -21.63 14.08
CA LEU A 601 -4.45 -21.38 14.47
C LEU A 601 -4.33 -20.40 15.64
N LEU A 602 -5.24 -19.43 15.72
CA LEU A 602 -5.23 -18.37 16.73
C LEU A 602 -6.11 -18.71 17.94
N GLU A 603 -7.05 -19.65 17.79
CA GLU A 603 -7.99 -20.10 18.81
C GLU A 603 -7.82 -21.61 19.06
N PRO A 604 -7.12 -22.00 20.15
CA PRO A 604 -6.83 -23.40 20.44
C PRO A 604 -8.07 -24.22 20.83
N ASP A 605 -9.16 -23.56 21.24
CA ASP A 605 -10.42 -24.24 21.63
C ASP A 605 -11.21 -24.77 20.41
N ILE A 606 -10.81 -24.43 19.19
CA ILE A 606 -11.32 -25.04 17.95
C ILE A 606 -10.67 -26.41 17.79
N ALA A 607 -11.47 -27.48 17.93
CA ALA A 607 -10.99 -28.86 18.02
C ALA A 607 -10.69 -29.51 16.66
N ALA A 608 -11.39 -29.13 15.58
CA ALA A 608 -11.23 -29.70 14.24
C ALA A 608 -11.64 -28.72 13.16
N VAL A 609 -11.12 -28.94 11.95
CA VAL A 609 -11.42 -28.10 10.77
C VAL A 609 -11.73 -28.98 9.56
N THR A 610 -12.80 -28.65 8.84
CA THR A 610 -13.12 -29.24 7.54
C THR A 610 -13.21 -28.12 6.49
N LEU A 611 -12.45 -28.24 5.42
CA LEU A 611 -12.47 -27.31 4.30
C LEU A 611 -13.05 -28.02 3.06
N VAL A 612 -13.92 -27.32 2.35
CA VAL A 612 -14.50 -27.77 1.08
C VAL A 612 -13.97 -26.87 -0.04
N ASP A 613 -13.43 -27.46 -1.09
CA ASP A 613 -12.88 -26.75 -2.26
C ASP A 613 -11.93 -25.58 -1.87
N PRO A 614 -10.96 -25.73 -0.96
CA PRO A 614 -10.08 -24.62 -0.57
C PRO A 614 -9.11 -24.25 -1.71
N PRO A 615 -8.75 -22.94 -1.87
CA PRO A 615 -7.66 -22.55 -2.75
C PRO A 615 -6.34 -23.18 -2.30
N ALA A 616 -5.48 -23.53 -3.27
CA ALA A 616 -4.22 -24.20 -3.01
C ALA A 616 -3.11 -23.28 -2.49
N GLY A 617 -3.25 -21.96 -2.61
CA GLY A 617 -2.27 -20.98 -2.15
C GLY A 617 -2.81 -19.55 -2.18
N HIS A 618 -2.15 -18.65 -1.45
CA HIS A 618 -2.54 -17.24 -1.37
C HIS A 618 -2.26 -16.41 -2.64
N MET A 619 -1.65 -17.02 -3.67
CA MET A 619 -1.56 -16.42 -5.01
C MET A 619 -2.83 -16.65 -5.85
N ASP A 620 -3.72 -17.55 -5.41
CA ASP A 620 -5.00 -17.78 -6.06
C ASP A 620 -5.92 -16.56 -5.88
N ALA A 621 -6.62 -16.18 -6.94
CA ALA A 621 -7.57 -15.06 -6.90
C ALA A 621 -8.76 -15.31 -5.95
N ALA A 622 -9.11 -16.58 -5.71
CA ALA A 622 -10.16 -16.99 -4.78
C ALA A 622 -9.68 -17.10 -3.33
N ALA A 623 -8.37 -16.94 -3.05
CA ALA A 623 -7.84 -17.05 -1.70
C ALA A 623 -8.18 -15.80 -0.85
N PRO A 624 -8.33 -15.96 0.48
CA PRO A 624 -8.46 -14.83 1.36
C PRO A 624 -7.16 -14.00 1.37
N GLN A 625 -7.33 -12.71 1.56
CA GLN A 625 -6.22 -11.75 1.53
C GLN A 625 -5.71 -11.51 2.96
N PHE A 626 -4.44 -11.80 3.18
CA PHE A 626 -3.76 -11.51 4.46
C PHE A 626 -2.45 -10.78 4.19
N LEU A 627 -2.26 -9.57 4.75
CA LEU A 627 -1.04 -8.79 4.51
C LEU A 627 0.21 -9.61 4.84
N ASN A 628 1.15 -9.68 3.90
CA ASN A 628 2.47 -10.32 4.05
C ASN A 628 2.47 -11.82 4.35
N VAL A 629 1.34 -12.50 4.32
CA VAL A 629 1.26 -13.93 4.71
C VAL A 629 2.25 -14.79 3.92
N LEU A 630 2.40 -14.56 2.62
CA LEU A 630 3.33 -15.30 1.76
C LEU A 630 4.81 -15.07 2.09
N ARG A 631 5.12 -14.08 2.91
CA ARG A 631 6.48 -13.88 3.46
C ARG A 631 6.73 -14.76 4.69
N VAL A 632 5.70 -15.41 5.20
CA VAL A 632 5.74 -16.28 6.39
C VAL A 632 5.43 -17.72 6.03
N CYS A 633 4.29 -17.97 5.37
CA CYS A 633 3.82 -19.29 4.97
C CYS A 633 2.79 -19.18 3.85
N ASP A 634 2.50 -20.26 3.17
CA ASP A 634 1.35 -20.38 2.27
C ASP A 634 0.26 -21.26 2.91
N ILE A 635 -0.91 -21.37 2.26
CA ILE A 635 -2.08 -22.14 2.75
C ILE A 635 -1.68 -23.57 3.18
N PRO A 636 -0.93 -24.37 2.40
CA PRO A 636 -0.55 -25.70 2.84
C PRO A 636 0.26 -25.75 4.13
N ASP A 637 1.13 -24.75 4.38
CA ASP A 637 1.85 -24.65 5.65
C ASP A 637 0.93 -24.28 6.81
N ALA A 638 0.03 -23.30 6.58
CA ALA A 638 -0.94 -22.86 7.57
C ALA A 638 -1.85 -24.01 8.01
N LEU A 639 -2.37 -24.78 7.05
CA LEU A 639 -3.15 -25.98 7.33
C LEU A 639 -2.34 -27.02 8.09
N GLY A 640 -1.06 -27.22 7.75
CA GLY A 640 -0.15 -28.12 8.47
C GLY A 640 0.06 -27.71 9.93
N MET A 641 0.07 -26.41 10.25
CA MET A 641 0.19 -25.92 11.63
C MET A 641 -1.02 -26.24 12.52
N ILE A 642 -2.14 -26.71 11.96
CA ILE A 642 -3.30 -27.16 12.73
C ILE A 642 -2.96 -28.46 13.49
N ALA A 643 -2.04 -29.27 12.96
CA ALA A 643 -1.62 -30.51 13.63
C ALA A 643 -1.31 -30.29 15.14
N PRO A 644 -1.63 -31.29 16.01
CA PRO A 644 -2.17 -32.61 15.72
C PRO A 644 -3.70 -32.69 15.62
N ARG A 645 -4.44 -31.55 15.64
CA ARG A 645 -5.90 -31.53 15.57
C ARG A 645 -6.40 -32.06 14.22
N PRO A 646 -7.56 -32.72 14.18
CA PRO A 646 -8.12 -33.23 12.94
C PRO A 646 -8.34 -32.16 11.89
N LEU A 647 -7.88 -32.42 10.68
CA LEU A 647 -8.06 -31.58 9.49
C LEU A 647 -8.55 -32.46 8.33
N ARG A 648 -9.68 -32.06 7.74
CA ARG A 648 -10.25 -32.70 6.55
C ARG A 648 -10.33 -31.70 5.40
N VAL A 649 -9.80 -32.06 4.25
CA VAL A 649 -9.89 -31.29 2.99
C VAL A 649 -10.68 -32.09 1.98
N VAL A 650 -11.79 -31.54 1.52
CA VAL A 650 -12.74 -32.16 0.59
C VAL A 650 -12.73 -31.40 -0.73
N GLY A 651 -12.78 -32.12 -1.86
CA GLY A 651 -12.83 -31.51 -3.19
C GLY A 651 -11.48 -31.02 -3.75
N ALA A 652 -10.39 -31.28 -3.07
CA ALA A 652 -9.07 -30.88 -3.53
C ALA A 652 -8.39 -32.03 -4.26
N ALA A 653 -8.09 -31.85 -5.54
CA ALA A 653 -7.43 -32.87 -6.36
C ALA A 653 -5.89 -32.83 -6.28
N GLY A 654 -5.24 -33.98 -6.43
CA GLY A 654 -3.82 -34.12 -6.63
C GLY A 654 -2.94 -33.76 -5.44
N GLU A 655 -1.73 -33.26 -5.73
CA GLU A 655 -0.69 -33.00 -4.72
C GLU A 655 -0.79 -31.61 -4.04
N ALA A 656 -1.87 -30.87 -4.25
CA ALA A 656 -2.00 -29.49 -3.77
C ALA A 656 -1.70 -29.34 -2.27
N PHE A 657 -2.07 -30.36 -1.45
CA PHE A 657 -1.84 -30.38 0.00
C PHE A 657 -0.82 -31.44 0.46
N ALA A 658 0.03 -31.97 -0.44
CA ALA A 658 1.11 -32.89 -0.08
C ALA A 658 2.03 -32.30 1.01
N ARG A 659 2.24 -30.99 0.98
CA ARG A 659 3.02 -30.28 2.00
C ARG A 659 2.31 -30.28 3.37
N THR A 660 0.98 -30.14 3.40
CA THR A 660 0.18 -30.27 4.63
C THR A 660 0.34 -31.67 5.23
N ALA A 661 0.22 -32.71 4.38
CA ALA A 661 0.43 -34.10 4.81
C ALA A 661 1.84 -34.33 5.40
N ALA A 662 2.88 -33.76 4.76
CA ALA A 662 4.24 -33.86 5.27
C ALA A 662 4.43 -33.18 6.63
N VAL A 663 3.78 -32.02 6.86
CA VAL A 663 3.80 -31.33 8.16
C VAL A 663 3.08 -32.14 9.23
N TYR A 664 1.92 -32.76 8.92
CA TYR A 664 1.21 -33.66 9.85
C TYR A 664 2.05 -34.89 10.20
N ALA A 665 2.78 -35.45 9.23
CA ALA A 665 3.72 -36.55 9.48
C ALA A 665 4.85 -36.09 10.43
N ALA A 666 5.42 -34.90 10.22
CA ALA A 666 6.44 -34.35 11.10
C ALA A 666 5.92 -34.07 12.53
N ALA A 667 4.65 -33.73 12.67
CA ALA A 667 3.96 -33.57 13.95
C ALA A 667 3.62 -34.91 14.65
N GLY A 668 3.94 -36.06 14.03
CA GLY A 668 3.59 -37.39 14.58
C GLY A 668 2.10 -37.74 14.51
N ALA A 669 1.31 -37.02 13.71
CA ALA A 669 -0.15 -37.17 13.64
C ALA A 669 -0.66 -37.34 12.17
N PRO A 670 -0.04 -38.21 11.33
CA PRO A 670 -0.43 -38.32 9.93
C PRO A 670 -1.89 -38.75 9.73
N ALA A 671 -2.45 -39.55 10.64
CA ALA A 671 -3.85 -40.02 10.58
C ALA A 671 -4.88 -38.92 10.90
N ALA A 672 -4.46 -37.77 11.44
CA ALA A 672 -5.34 -36.65 11.74
C ALA A 672 -5.57 -35.72 10.52
N PHE A 673 -4.87 -35.95 9.42
CA PHE A 673 -5.10 -35.25 8.15
C PHE A 673 -5.74 -36.20 7.13
N THR A 674 -6.83 -35.77 6.53
CA THR A 674 -7.48 -36.47 5.41
C THR A 674 -7.74 -35.53 4.23
N GLN A 675 -7.51 -36.04 3.02
CA GLN A 675 -7.82 -35.36 1.77
C GLN A 675 -8.66 -36.28 0.89
N GLU A 676 -9.82 -35.76 0.40
CA GLU A 676 -10.81 -36.51 -0.38
C GLU A 676 -11.17 -35.78 -1.66
#